data_2c5989653c83ed602354276ffd022e12
#
_entry.id   2c5989653c83ed602354276ffd022e12
#
_cell.length_a   1.000
_cell.length_b   1.000
_cell.length_c   1.000
_cell.angle_alpha   90.00
_cell.angle_beta   90.00
_cell.angle_gamma   90.00
#
_symmetry.space_group_name_H-M   'P 1'
#
loop_
_entity.id
_entity.type
_entity.pdbx_description
1 polymer ?
#
loop_
_entity_poly.entity_id
_entity_poly.type
_entity_poly.pdbx_seq_one_letter_code
_entity_poly.pdbx_strand_id
1 'polypeptide(L)'
;MILLRLVSWPYFRKHILRTLLTMAGIVLGVAVFVGMHTANQSVLFAFNHTVNRIAGKTELQVTAGETGFNEEILETVQASPVVRVAVPAIEAVVDSGIPGQGSLLVLGVDMTGDRSLRDYDLESADEAAIDDPLIFLAQPDSIILTKEFADGNGLAVESQLTLGTVMGPRAFRVRGIMKSSGLSSAFGGNLAIMDIYAAQKMFGRGRTFDRIDIGIQQDQTMSNAQEELRRQLGPGFQVDPPSGRGQQFEAMTAAYTVMVNISSLFALVIGMFIIYNSFAIAVTQRRSEIGILRALGATRRQIRWLFLGESAVTGLLGSIGGLLAGLVIARGIAASIGDLINDVYGVAQRADEIATDPTLLGAALCVGVVTSVVAAVIPAWQAARVDPVQALQKGKYQVLSAGESRARVTLASVLIVVSMGCLFVGESRVTFYAGYMLVVVVALLLGPLLALALSHGLRPILKWIRPVEGVLAADSLIHAPRRTSASVAAVMLSLALAVAFAGMARASYDSIVGWMDAALNPDLFVMPSQDIVVRTLRFPSEMHQELEAIPGVARVQGVRNARIMFRGTPVMIVAGDMKSLSESQQRAPIAGNEDEMYREAAAGRGLIVSDNLAELKQLSVGDMAEIPAPHGVVRLPVVGVVLDYSDQQGSILMDRSVFQQYWRDDSQNVFRLYLSPQVAFPDVKERILARYAGQRQVFVLTNSELKAYILRVTDQWFGLTSVQIAVAILVALLGIVNTLTVSITDRRRELGVLQAVGGVRGQIRRTIWMEALSIGTLGLTLGALFGAINLYYILQIVHRDIAGMRLSYEFPVSVMLTLVPAILGAAFIAAIWPAESAVRGSLVEALEYE
;
A
#
# COMPACT_ATOMS: atom_id res chain seq x y z
N MET A 1 -5.86 -43.19 3.50
CA MET A 1 -7.28 -42.82 3.28
C MET A 1 -8.26 -43.48 4.26
N ILE A 2 -8.17 -44.76 4.56
CA ILE A 2 -9.10 -45.48 5.49
C ILE A 2 -9.10 -44.84 6.88
N LEU A 3 -7.94 -44.54 7.46
CA LEU A 3 -7.83 -43.93 8.79
C LEU A 3 -8.44 -42.52 8.84
N LEU A 4 -8.28 -41.70 7.79
CA LEU A 4 -8.93 -40.40 7.69
C LEU A 4 -10.46 -40.50 7.72
N ARG A 5 -11.03 -41.48 7.04
CA ARG A 5 -12.49 -41.68 6.98
C ARG A 5 -13.06 -42.27 8.30
N LEU A 6 -12.34 -43.20 8.93
CA LEU A 6 -12.81 -43.89 10.10
C LEU A 6 -12.53 -43.14 11.42
N VAL A 7 -11.48 -42.36 11.49
CA VAL A 7 -11.03 -41.68 12.73
C VAL A 7 -11.29 -40.18 12.67
N SER A 8 -10.91 -39.53 11.55
CA SER A 8 -10.95 -38.07 11.47
C SER A 8 -12.36 -37.53 11.18
N TRP A 9 -13.10 -38.16 10.28
CA TRP A 9 -14.44 -37.69 9.91
C TRP A 9 -15.47 -37.72 11.08
N PRO A 10 -15.57 -38.77 11.90
CA PRO A 10 -16.41 -38.76 13.09
C PRO A 10 -15.98 -37.70 14.10
N TYR A 11 -14.67 -37.48 14.25
CA TYR A 11 -14.14 -36.44 15.12
C TYR A 11 -14.53 -35.03 14.68
N PHE A 12 -14.39 -34.71 13.40
CA PHE A 12 -14.81 -33.42 12.86
C PHE A 12 -16.30 -33.15 13.06
N ARG A 13 -17.11 -34.16 12.87
CA ARG A 13 -18.57 -34.06 13.04
C ARG A 13 -18.96 -33.85 14.50
N LYS A 14 -18.26 -34.50 15.43
CA LYS A 14 -18.48 -34.37 16.87
C LYS A 14 -18.00 -33.02 17.43
N HIS A 15 -16.98 -32.41 16.82
CA HIS A 15 -16.34 -31.16 17.26
C HIS A 15 -16.41 -30.06 16.19
N ILE A 16 -17.57 -29.86 15.59
CA ILE A 16 -17.80 -28.92 14.46
C ILE A 16 -17.30 -27.51 14.80
N LEU A 17 -17.66 -26.96 15.96
CA LEU A 17 -17.28 -25.61 16.34
C LEU A 17 -15.75 -25.39 16.31
N ARG A 18 -15.02 -26.34 16.82
CA ARG A 18 -13.55 -26.27 16.85
C ARG A 18 -12.95 -26.36 15.45
N THR A 19 -13.48 -27.27 14.62
CA THR A 19 -13.08 -27.38 13.22
C THR A 19 -13.32 -26.07 12.49
N LEU A 20 -14.48 -25.43 12.72
CA LEU A 20 -14.80 -24.11 12.16
C LEU A 20 -13.85 -23.01 12.66
N LEU A 21 -13.49 -22.99 13.96
CA LEU A 21 -12.53 -22.04 14.50
C LEU A 21 -11.12 -22.21 13.90
N THR A 22 -10.68 -23.47 13.70
CA THR A 22 -9.42 -23.75 13.02
C THR A 22 -9.46 -23.29 11.56
N MET A 23 -10.55 -23.61 10.85
CA MET A 23 -10.77 -23.19 9.48
C MET A 23 -10.84 -21.65 9.37
N ALA A 24 -11.48 -20.96 10.31
CA ALA A 24 -11.56 -19.50 10.34
C ALA A 24 -10.16 -18.85 10.39
N GLY A 25 -9.22 -19.42 11.15
CA GLY A 25 -7.83 -18.97 11.17
C GLY A 25 -7.14 -19.11 9.81
N ILE A 26 -7.38 -20.22 9.11
CA ILE A 26 -6.84 -20.45 7.75
C ILE A 26 -7.50 -19.50 6.76
N VAL A 27 -8.84 -19.41 6.81
CA VAL A 27 -9.63 -18.51 5.96
C VAL A 27 -9.12 -17.08 6.10
N LEU A 28 -8.92 -16.61 7.32
CA LEU A 28 -8.44 -15.23 7.57
C LEU A 28 -7.04 -15.00 7.01
N GLY A 29 -6.09 -15.89 7.28
CA GLY A 29 -4.72 -15.78 6.78
C GLY A 29 -4.65 -15.76 5.25
N VAL A 30 -5.38 -16.68 4.60
CA VAL A 30 -5.44 -16.76 3.14
C VAL A 30 -6.23 -15.59 2.55
N ALA A 31 -7.33 -15.17 3.19
CA ALA A 31 -8.15 -14.05 2.72
C ALA A 31 -7.38 -12.73 2.69
N VAL A 32 -6.58 -12.45 3.72
CA VAL A 32 -5.73 -11.25 3.75
C VAL A 32 -4.64 -11.33 2.69
N PHE A 33 -4.00 -12.50 2.54
CA PHE A 33 -2.99 -12.71 1.49
C PHE A 33 -3.58 -12.49 0.10
N VAL A 34 -4.67 -13.18 -0.22
CA VAL A 34 -5.35 -13.06 -1.53
C VAL A 34 -5.89 -11.65 -1.75
N GLY A 35 -6.56 -11.09 -0.73
CA GLY A 35 -7.17 -9.77 -0.81
C GLY A 35 -6.16 -8.69 -1.18
N MET A 36 -5.03 -8.65 -0.48
CA MET A 36 -3.99 -7.66 -0.71
C MET A 36 -3.23 -7.88 -2.03
N HIS A 37 -2.84 -9.12 -2.34
CA HIS A 37 -2.12 -9.41 -3.59
C HIS A 37 -2.99 -9.19 -4.82
N THR A 38 -4.23 -9.67 -4.80
CA THR A 38 -5.16 -9.48 -5.92
C THR A 38 -5.48 -8.01 -6.13
N ALA A 39 -5.70 -7.24 -5.05
CA ALA A 39 -5.93 -5.80 -5.15
C ALA A 39 -4.73 -5.09 -5.79
N ASN A 40 -3.51 -5.35 -5.31
CA ASN A 40 -2.28 -4.77 -5.86
C ASN A 40 -2.09 -5.13 -7.35
N GLN A 41 -2.28 -6.40 -7.71
CA GLN A 41 -2.17 -6.83 -9.11
C GLN A 41 -3.27 -6.24 -9.99
N SER A 42 -4.49 -6.10 -9.48
CA SER A 42 -5.59 -5.48 -10.25
C SER A 42 -5.29 -4.04 -10.61
N VAL A 43 -4.68 -3.29 -9.68
CA VAL A 43 -4.27 -1.92 -9.92
C VAL A 43 -3.19 -1.83 -11.01
N LEU A 44 -2.14 -2.66 -10.90
CA LEU A 44 -1.06 -2.71 -11.90
C LEU A 44 -1.58 -3.19 -13.26
N PHE A 45 -2.46 -4.18 -13.27
CA PHE A 45 -3.08 -4.68 -14.49
C PHE A 45 -3.95 -3.62 -15.16
N ALA A 46 -4.80 -2.92 -14.39
CA ALA A 46 -5.65 -1.87 -14.91
C ALA A 46 -4.82 -0.72 -15.51
N PHE A 47 -3.74 -0.32 -14.83
CA PHE A 47 -2.83 0.70 -15.35
C PHE A 47 -2.15 0.26 -16.66
N ASN A 48 -1.53 -0.93 -16.67
CA ASN A 48 -0.88 -1.47 -17.86
C ASN A 48 -1.86 -1.66 -19.01
N HIS A 49 -3.08 -2.08 -18.71
CA HIS A 49 -4.13 -2.25 -19.72
C HIS A 49 -4.55 -0.91 -20.33
N THR A 50 -4.69 0.13 -19.51
CA THR A 50 -4.96 1.50 -19.97
C THR A 50 -3.82 2.02 -20.86
N VAL A 51 -2.58 1.88 -20.42
CA VAL A 51 -1.40 2.30 -21.21
C VAL A 51 -1.34 1.59 -22.56
N ASN A 52 -1.53 0.26 -22.57
CA ASN A 52 -1.50 -0.52 -23.82
C ASN A 52 -2.66 -0.17 -24.76
N ARG A 53 -3.85 0.11 -24.23
CA ARG A 53 -5.00 0.58 -25.04
C ARG A 53 -4.74 1.94 -25.67
N ILE A 54 -4.15 2.89 -24.92
CA ILE A 54 -3.77 4.20 -25.47
C ILE A 54 -2.65 4.07 -26.52
N ALA A 55 -1.73 3.16 -26.31
CA ALA A 55 -0.62 2.93 -27.24
C ALA A 55 -1.05 2.29 -28.57
N GLY A 56 -2.08 1.45 -28.58
CA GLY A 56 -2.52 0.75 -29.78
C GLY A 56 -1.43 -0.18 -30.34
N LYS A 57 -1.04 0.03 -31.62
CA LYS A 57 0.02 -0.71 -32.33
C LYS A 57 1.39 -0.05 -32.22
N THR A 58 1.56 0.91 -31.31
CA THR A 58 2.84 1.57 -31.06
C THR A 58 3.82 0.57 -30.44
N GLU A 59 5.01 0.47 -31.04
CA GLU A 59 6.06 -0.46 -30.61
C GLU A 59 7.08 0.24 -29.72
N LEU A 60 7.42 1.51 -30.01
CA LEU A 60 8.33 2.34 -29.23
C LEU A 60 7.74 3.75 -29.03
N GLN A 61 8.15 4.39 -27.96
CA GLN A 61 7.80 5.78 -27.63
C GLN A 61 9.08 6.58 -27.31
N VAL A 62 9.17 7.79 -27.87
CA VAL A 62 10.21 8.76 -27.51
C VAL A 62 9.60 9.76 -26.55
N THR A 63 10.20 9.97 -25.39
CA THR A 63 9.78 10.94 -24.37
C THR A 63 10.99 11.67 -23.78
N ALA A 64 10.77 12.84 -23.19
CA ALA A 64 11.75 13.56 -22.37
C ALA A 64 11.20 13.85 -20.95
N GLY A 65 10.44 12.90 -20.43
CA GLY A 65 9.71 13.07 -19.17
C GLY A 65 8.48 13.98 -19.34
N GLU A 66 8.07 14.65 -18.25
CA GLU A 66 6.91 15.58 -18.26
C GLU A 66 7.22 16.95 -18.83
N THR A 67 8.47 17.20 -19.28
CA THR A 67 8.86 18.51 -19.85
C THR A 67 8.40 18.70 -21.28
N GLY A 68 8.24 17.61 -22.02
CA GLY A 68 8.07 17.66 -23.47
C GLY A 68 9.38 18.04 -24.20
N PHE A 69 9.33 18.15 -25.49
CA PHE A 69 10.49 18.52 -26.34
C PHE A 69 10.03 19.19 -27.64
N ASN A 70 10.96 19.90 -28.29
CA ASN A 70 10.69 20.66 -29.52
C ASN A 70 10.19 19.75 -30.65
N GLU A 71 9.21 20.21 -31.45
CA GLU A 71 8.63 19.49 -32.58
C GLU A 71 9.66 19.10 -33.67
N GLU A 72 10.80 19.78 -33.77
CA GLU A 72 11.91 19.48 -34.72
C GLU A 72 12.47 18.05 -34.50
N ILE A 73 12.34 17.48 -33.29
CA ILE A 73 12.76 16.10 -33.02
C ILE A 73 11.96 15.09 -33.84
N LEU A 74 10.72 15.40 -34.20
CA LEU A 74 9.90 14.54 -35.06
C LEU A 74 10.58 14.28 -36.42
N GLU A 75 11.16 15.30 -37.04
CA GLU A 75 11.85 15.17 -38.32
C GLU A 75 13.06 14.24 -38.19
N THR A 76 13.80 14.35 -37.09
CA THR A 76 14.95 13.47 -36.81
C THR A 76 14.51 12.02 -36.64
N VAL A 77 13.39 11.78 -35.93
CA VAL A 77 12.85 10.44 -35.73
C VAL A 77 12.30 9.85 -37.03
N GLN A 78 11.59 10.65 -37.83
CA GLN A 78 11.04 10.23 -39.12
C GLN A 78 12.12 9.91 -40.15
N ALA A 79 13.27 10.61 -40.11
CA ALA A 79 14.40 10.36 -40.99
C ALA A 79 15.18 9.09 -40.64
N SER A 80 14.94 8.47 -39.49
CA SER A 80 15.64 7.28 -39.06
C SER A 80 15.24 6.04 -39.88
N PRO A 81 16.21 5.24 -40.39
CA PRO A 81 15.91 4.07 -41.23
C PRO A 81 15.18 2.95 -40.50
N VAL A 82 15.17 2.96 -39.17
CA VAL A 82 14.50 1.93 -38.37
C VAL A 82 13.01 2.25 -38.10
N VAL A 83 12.59 3.48 -38.47
CA VAL A 83 11.22 3.98 -38.24
C VAL A 83 10.37 3.79 -39.50
N ARG A 84 9.22 3.16 -39.35
CA ARG A 84 8.19 3.04 -40.39
C ARG A 84 7.22 4.20 -40.34
N VAL A 85 6.80 4.55 -39.12
CA VAL A 85 5.88 5.66 -38.86
C VAL A 85 6.20 6.28 -37.50
N ALA A 86 6.16 7.60 -37.41
CA ALA A 86 6.33 8.34 -36.18
C ALA A 86 5.21 9.39 -36.07
N VAL A 87 4.46 9.33 -34.97
CA VAL A 87 3.30 10.19 -34.74
C VAL A 87 3.51 10.96 -33.43
N PRO A 88 3.49 12.29 -33.48
CA PRO A 88 3.58 13.11 -32.28
C PRO A 88 2.28 13.03 -31.48
N ALA A 89 2.37 13.12 -30.16
CA ALA A 89 1.22 13.14 -29.28
C ALA A 89 1.41 14.16 -28.12
N ILE A 90 0.28 14.77 -27.75
CA ILE A 90 0.15 15.63 -26.58
C ILE A 90 -0.90 15.02 -25.66
N GLU A 91 -0.60 14.94 -24.38
CA GLU A 91 -1.52 14.51 -23.34
C GLU A 91 -1.85 15.68 -22.41
N ALA A 92 -3.14 15.96 -22.25
CA ALA A 92 -3.61 16.98 -21.32
C ALA A 92 -4.76 16.41 -20.49
N VAL A 93 -4.62 16.45 -19.19
CA VAL A 93 -5.70 16.15 -18.26
C VAL A 93 -6.39 17.47 -17.91
N VAL A 94 -7.66 17.60 -18.29
CA VAL A 94 -8.41 18.85 -18.16
C VAL A 94 -9.66 18.63 -17.32
N ASP A 95 -10.16 19.71 -16.72
CA ASP A 95 -11.48 19.73 -16.12
C ASP A 95 -12.53 19.67 -17.24
N SER A 96 -13.45 18.72 -17.12
CA SER A 96 -14.53 18.53 -18.09
C SER A 96 -15.54 19.69 -18.11
N GLY A 97 -15.50 20.60 -17.12
CA GLY A 97 -16.48 21.66 -16.94
C GLY A 97 -17.89 21.19 -16.56
N ILE A 98 -18.07 19.88 -16.32
CA ILE A 98 -19.35 19.27 -15.96
C ILE A 98 -19.35 18.97 -14.46
N PRO A 99 -20.27 19.55 -13.67
CA PRO A 99 -20.33 19.32 -12.23
C PRO A 99 -20.48 17.84 -11.88
N GLY A 100 -19.59 17.33 -11.01
CA GLY A 100 -19.62 15.93 -10.56
C GLY A 100 -18.96 14.92 -11.50
N GLN A 101 -18.46 15.35 -12.65
CA GLN A 101 -17.59 14.55 -13.52
C GLN A 101 -16.13 14.84 -13.19
N GLY A 102 -15.30 13.78 -13.20
CA GLY A 102 -13.86 13.90 -12.99
C GLY A 102 -13.13 14.54 -14.17
N SER A 103 -11.81 14.45 -14.12
CA SER A 103 -10.92 14.93 -15.17
C SER A 103 -11.13 14.16 -16.48
N LEU A 104 -10.98 14.85 -17.62
CA LEU A 104 -11.01 14.30 -18.97
C LEU A 104 -9.60 14.28 -19.53
N LEU A 105 -9.11 13.13 -19.97
CA LEU A 105 -7.87 13.02 -20.72
C LEU A 105 -8.10 13.44 -22.16
N VAL A 106 -7.43 14.47 -22.62
CA VAL A 106 -7.43 14.91 -24.00
C VAL A 106 -6.14 14.48 -24.67
N LEU A 107 -6.26 13.68 -25.72
CA LEU A 107 -5.15 13.22 -26.55
C LEU A 107 -5.12 14.03 -27.85
N GLY A 108 -4.13 14.90 -27.98
CA GLY A 108 -3.84 15.61 -29.23
C GLY A 108 -2.95 14.73 -30.10
N VAL A 109 -3.41 14.38 -31.31
CA VAL A 109 -2.66 13.51 -32.24
C VAL A 109 -2.71 14.04 -33.65
N ASP A 110 -1.74 13.70 -34.49
CA ASP A 110 -1.83 13.90 -35.91
C ASP A 110 -2.80 12.87 -36.50
N MET A 111 -4.03 13.33 -36.76
CA MET A 111 -5.11 12.49 -37.27
C MET A 111 -4.78 11.78 -38.59
N THR A 112 -3.82 12.25 -39.35
CA THR A 112 -3.40 11.64 -40.63
C THR A 112 -2.47 10.46 -40.45
N GLY A 113 -1.50 10.58 -39.57
CA GLY A 113 -0.51 9.54 -39.28
C GLY A 113 -0.98 8.52 -38.25
N ASP A 114 -1.78 8.94 -37.29
CA ASP A 114 -2.14 8.14 -36.09
C ASP A 114 -3.05 6.93 -36.42
N ARG A 115 -3.84 6.96 -37.49
CA ARG A 115 -4.63 5.81 -37.94
C ARG A 115 -3.80 4.55 -38.24
N SER A 116 -2.51 4.69 -38.49
CA SER A 116 -1.62 3.56 -38.69
C SER A 116 -1.22 2.87 -37.39
N LEU A 117 -1.33 3.56 -36.25
CA LEU A 117 -0.99 3.09 -34.90
C LEU A 117 -2.21 2.79 -34.06
N ARG A 118 -3.32 3.53 -34.26
CA ARG A 118 -4.55 3.40 -33.47
C ARG A 118 -5.76 3.21 -34.36
N ASP A 119 -6.66 2.34 -33.91
CA ASP A 119 -7.94 2.10 -34.59
C ASP A 119 -9.02 2.95 -33.90
N TYR A 120 -9.69 3.80 -34.67
CA TYR A 120 -10.77 4.69 -34.23
C TYR A 120 -12.10 4.14 -34.74
N ASP A 121 -12.76 3.30 -33.97
CA ASP A 121 -14.12 2.82 -34.32
C ASP A 121 -15.18 3.83 -33.90
N LEU A 122 -15.84 4.47 -34.87
CA LEU A 122 -16.91 5.42 -34.60
C LEU A 122 -18.29 4.77 -34.64
N GLU A 123 -19.23 5.37 -33.92
CA GLU A 123 -20.60 4.87 -33.78
C GLU A 123 -21.51 5.31 -34.95
N SER A 124 -21.27 6.50 -35.53
CA SER A 124 -22.08 7.04 -36.64
C SER A 124 -21.56 6.59 -37.99
N ALA A 125 -22.49 6.24 -38.88
CA ALA A 125 -22.20 5.86 -40.26
C ALA A 125 -21.66 7.04 -41.14
N ASP A 126 -21.62 8.26 -40.61
CA ASP A 126 -20.89 9.37 -41.21
C ASP A 126 -19.40 9.27 -40.91
N GLU A 127 -18.77 8.23 -41.42
CA GLU A 127 -17.32 8.10 -41.53
C GLU A 127 -16.72 9.34 -42.23
N ALA A 128 -17.53 10.08 -43.01
CA ALA A 128 -17.15 11.28 -43.70
C ALA A 128 -16.56 12.41 -42.84
N ALA A 129 -16.93 12.52 -41.58
CA ALA A 129 -16.40 13.58 -40.71
C ALA A 129 -14.95 13.31 -40.26
N ILE A 130 -14.50 12.03 -40.25
CA ILE A 130 -13.10 11.65 -39.98
C ILE A 130 -12.37 11.24 -41.25
N ASP A 131 -13.07 10.85 -42.30
CA ASP A 131 -12.48 10.57 -43.62
C ASP A 131 -11.91 11.82 -44.30
N ASP A 132 -12.35 13.01 -43.87
CA ASP A 132 -11.72 14.26 -44.27
C ASP A 132 -10.94 14.90 -43.12
N PRO A 133 -9.64 14.57 -42.92
CA PRO A 133 -8.75 15.19 -41.91
C PRO A 133 -8.71 16.72 -42.03
N LEU A 134 -9.02 17.26 -43.20
CA LEU A 134 -9.05 18.70 -43.42
C LEU A 134 -10.15 19.40 -42.62
N ILE A 135 -11.24 18.72 -42.26
CA ILE A 135 -12.29 19.29 -41.40
C ILE A 135 -11.75 19.53 -40.01
N PHE A 136 -10.96 18.60 -39.43
CA PHE A 136 -10.31 18.77 -38.13
C PHE A 136 -9.23 19.85 -38.17
N LEU A 137 -8.37 19.85 -39.21
CA LEU A 137 -7.32 20.83 -39.36
C LEU A 137 -7.88 22.25 -39.57
N ALA A 138 -9.02 22.36 -40.29
CA ALA A 138 -9.68 23.66 -40.55
C ALA A 138 -10.47 24.19 -39.34
N GLN A 139 -10.85 23.32 -38.38
CA GLN A 139 -11.69 23.66 -37.23
C GLN A 139 -11.01 23.22 -35.92
N PRO A 140 -10.18 24.08 -35.33
CA PRO A 140 -9.39 23.75 -34.15
C PRO A 140 -10.22 23.55 -32.87
N ASP A 141 -11.52 23.79 -32.92
CA ASP A 141 -12.49 23.54 -31.85
C ASP A 141 -13.17 22.16 -31.95
N SER A 142 -12.70 21.29 -32.83
CA SER A 142 -13.25 19.94 -33.04
C SER A 142 -12.71 18.94 -32.03
N ILE A 143 -13.61 18.09 -31.48
CA ILE A 143 -13.26 17.05 -30.51
C ILE A 143 -14.05 15.77 -30.78
N ILE A 144 -13.41 14.62 -30.56
CA ILE A 144 -14.05 13.31 -30.59
C ILE A 144 -14.10 12.79 -29.13
N LEU A 145 -15.28 12.30 -28.72
CA LEU A 145 -15.50 11.78 -27.37
C LEU A 145 -15.63 10.25 -27.37
N THR A 146 -15.38 9.64 -26.26
CA THR A 146 -15.76 8.25 -26.01
C THR A 146 -17.27 8.15 -25.80
N LYS A 147 -17.84 6.98 -26.12
CA LYS A 147 -19.28 6.72 -25.90
C LYS A 147 -19.64 6.81 -24.42
N GLU A 148 -18.81 6.25 -23.53
CA GLU A 148 -19.06 6.28 -22.10
C GLU A 148 -19.17 7.69 -21.56
N PHE A 149 -18.26 8.58 -21.99
CA PHE A 149 -18.30 9.98 -21.56
C PHE A 149 -19.49 10.72 -22.18
N ALA A 150 -19.78 10.50 -23.46
CA ALA A 150 -20.88 11.13 -24.15
C ALA A 150 -22.26 10.73 -23.58
N ASP A 151 -22.51 9.42 -23.44
CA ASP A 151 -23.76 8.89 -22.88
C ASP A 151 -23.97 9.30 -21.42
N GLY A 152 -22.90 9.25 -20.63
CA GLY A 152 -22.92 9.64 -19.21
C GLY A 152 -23.27 11.11 -18.96
N ASN A 153 -23.03 11.96 -19.97
CA ASN A 153 -23.24 13.41 -19.90
C ASN A 153 -24.32 13.93 -20.89
N GLY A 154 -25.00 13.04 -21.59
CA GLY A 154 -26.05 13.42 -22.54
C GLY A 154 -25.53 14.22 -23.75
N LEU A 155 -24.30 13.97 -24.18
CA LEU A 155 -23.64 14.62 -25.30
C LEU A 155 -23.85 13.80 -26.58
N ALA A 156 -24.21 14.48 -27.66
CA ALA A 156 -24.35 13.89 -29.03
C ALA A 156 -23.37 14.56 -29.99
N VAL A 157 -23.24 14.00 -31.18
CA VAL A 157 -22.54 14.67 -32.30
C VAL A 157 -23.14 16.05 -32.50
N GLU A 158 -22.33 17.05 -32.81
CA GLU A 158 -22.64 18.48 -32.91
C GLU A 158 -22.94 19.19 -31.57
N SER A 159 -22.96 18.49 -30.42
CA SER A 159 -23.07 19.12 -29.12
C SER A 159 -21.83 19.99 -28.81
N GLN A 160 -22.01 21.00 -27.96
CA GLN A 160 -20.92 21.80 -27.47
C GLN A 160 -20.48 21.32 -26.07
N LEU A 161 -19.18 21.11 -25.89
CA LEU A 161 -18.54 20.79 -24.62
C LEU A 161 -17.54 21.90 -24.25
N THR A 162 -17.69 22.51 -23.08
CA THR A 162 -16.76 23.54 -22.63
C THR A 162 -15.70 22.88 -21.77
N LEU A 163 -14.44 22.92 -22.21
CA LEU A 163 -13.28 22.39 -21.46
C LEU A 163 -12.49 23.53 -20.87
N GLY A 164 -11.94 23.28 -19.69
CA GLY A 164 -10.96 24.15 -19.06
C GLY A 164 -9.61 24.06 -19.78
N THR A 165 -9.20 25.15 -20.43
CA THR A 165 -7.89 25.24 -21.08
C THR A 165 -7.03 26.30 -20.41
N VAL A 166 -5.73 26.31 -20.68
CA VAL A 166 -4.81 27.34 -20.18
C VAL A 166 -5.23 28.75 -20.66
N MET A 167 -5.91 28.81 -21.78
CA MET A 167 -6.45 30.04 -22.34
C MET A 167 -7.88 30.37 -21.87
N GLY A 168 -8.32 29.77 -20.75
CA GLY A 168 -9.68 29.87 -20.21
C GLY A 168 -10.63 28.79 -20.71
N PRO A 169 -11.87 28.83 -20.25
CA PRO A 169 -12.92 27.93 -20.75
C PRO A 169 -13.13 28.11 -22.26
N ARG A 170 -13.06 27.02 -23.01
CA ARG A 170 -13.26 27.01 -24.46
C ARG A 170 -14.32 25.99 -24.83
N ALA A 171 -15.23 26.41 -25.71
CA ALA A 171 -16.24 25.51 -26.25
C ALA A 171 -15.64 24.72 -27.41
N PHE A 172 -15.80 23.40 -27.34
CA PHE A 172 -15.44 22.45 -28.39
C PHE A 172 -16.70 21.83 -28.96
N ARG A 173 -16.69 21.54 -30.25
CA ARG A 173 -17.78 20.87 -30.95
C ARG A 173 -17.49 19.39 -31.07
N VAL A 174 -18.39 18.55 -30.59
CA VAL A 174 -18.29 17.09 -30.70
C VAL A 174 -18.51 16.68 -32.16
N ARG A 175 -17.48 16.20 -32.83
CA ARG A 175 -17.52 15.78 -34.21
C ARG A 175 -17.68 14.28 -34.40
N GLY A 176 -17.44 13.49 -33.34
CA GLY A 176 -17.58 12.05 -33.38
C GLY A 176 -17.66 11.43 -32.00
N ILE A 177 -18.26 10.26 -31.94
CA ILE A 177 -18.35 9.44 -30.73
C ILE A 177 -17.75 8.08 -31.05
N MET A 178 -16.71 7.67 -30.30
CA MET A 178 -16.03 6.38 -30.44
C MET A 178 -16.87 5.28 -29.78
N LYS A 179 -16.98 4.10 -30.44
CA LYS A 179 -17.60 2.91 -29.87
C LYS A 179 -16.86 2.47 -28.60
N SER A 180 -17.57 1.80 -27.71
CA SER A 180 -17.01 1.27 -26.44
C SER A 180 -16.09 0.07 -26.69
N SER A 181 -14.97 0.28 -27.40
CA SER A 181 -13.98 -0.76 -27.71
C SER A 181 -12.57 -0.18 -27.82
N GLY A 182 -11.57 -0.97 -27.51
CA GLY A 182 -10.14 -0.59 -27.68
C GLY A 182 -9.76 0.70 -26.92
N LEU A 183 -9.39 1.74 -27.66
CA LEU A 183 -8.95 3.03 -27.12
C LEU A 183 -10.02 3.74 -26.28
N SER A 184 -11.29 3.65 -26.65
CA SER A 184 -12.38 4.36 -25.97
C SER A 184 -12.59 3.94 -24.51
N SER A 185 -12.22 2.73 -24.14
CA SER A 185 -12.32 2.25 -22.76
C SER A 185 -11.09 2.60 -21.91
N ALA A 186 -10.10 3.25 -22.50
CA ALA A 186 -8.96 3.78 -21.76
C ALA A 186 -9.39 4.93 -20.83
N PHE A 187 -8.65 5.14 -19.76
CA PHE A 187 -8.94 6.21 -18.80
C PHE A 187 -10.37 6.14 -18.19
N GLY A 188 -10.87 4.91 -17.98
CA GLY A 188 -12.23 4.70 -17.46
C GLY A 188 -13.34 5.22 -18.38
N GLY A 189 -13.08 5.41 -19.68
CA GLY A 189 -13.98 5.99 -20.62
C GLY A 189 -13.94 7.53 -20.71
N ASN A 190 -13.18 8.20 -19.85
CA ASN A 190 -13.04 9.67 -19.85
C ASN A 190 -11.89 10.11 -20.76
N LEU A 191 -12.01 9.83 -22.04
CA LEU A 191 -11.01 10.18 -23.06
C LEU A 191 -11.64 11.00 -24.18
N ALA A 192 -10.90 12.00 -24.66
CA ALA A 192 -11.22 12.79 -25.81
C ALA A 192 -10.02 12.88 -26.77
N ILE A 193 -10.27 13.05 -28.05
CA ILE A 193 -9.24 13.17 -29.08
C ILE A 193 -9.43 14.46 -29.84
N MET A 194 -8.34 15.15 -30.15
CA MET A 194 -8.31 16.36 -30.94
C MET A 194 -7.07 16.43 -31.83
N ASP A 195 -7.05 17.36 -32.74
CA ASP A 195 -5.90 17.63 -33.60
C ASP A 195 -4.69 18.12 -32.77
N ILE A 196 -3.49 17.68 -33.16
CA ILE A 196 -2.21 17.97 -32.41
C ILE A 196 -1.93 19.47 -32.38
N TYR A 197 -2.13 20.21 -33.44
CA TYR A 197 -1.87 21.67 -33.52
C TYR A 197 -2.90 22.45 -32.72
N ALA A 198 -4.15 21.99 -32.73
CA ALA A 198 -5.17 22.53 -31.86
C ALA A 198 -4.81 22.29 -30.38
N ALA A 199 -4.32 21.09 -30.01
CA ALA A 199 -3.86 20.76 -28.68
C ALA A 199 -2.67 21.63 -28.25
N GLN A 200 -1.65 21.82 -29.10
CA GLN A 200 -0.54 22.72 -28.83
C GLN A 200 -1.04 24.14 -28.45
N LYS A 201 -1.94 24.68 -29.21
CA LYS A 201 -2.50 26.02 -29.00
C LYS A 201 -3.35 26.11 -27.74
N MET A 202 -4.29 25.16 -27.56
CA MET A 202 -5.27 25.20 -26.47
C MET A 202 -4.63 24.89 -25.09
N PHE A 203 -3.59 24.08 -25.07
CA PHE A 203 -2.90 23.70 -23.82
C PHE A 203 -1.58 24.44 -23.57
N GLY A 204 -1.31 25.47 -24.38
CA GLY A 204 -0.15 26.34 -24.17
C GLY A 204 1.19 25.62 -24.34
N ARG A 205 1.27 24.62 -25.24
CA ARG A 205 2.48 23.82 -25.47
C ARG A 205 3.50 24.52 -26.37
N GLY A 206 3.11 25.59 -27.03
CA GLY A 206 3.98 26.24 -28.06
C GLY A 206 4.30 25.23 -29.17
N ARG A 207 5.59 25.15 -29.54
CA ARG A 207 6.09 24.20 -30.54
C ARG A 207 6.70 22.95 -29.89
N THR A 208 5.98 22.32 -28.96
CA THR A 208 6.47 21.12 -28.25
C THR A 208 5.46 19.97 -28.30
N PHE A 209 6.00 18.75 -28.28
CA PHE A 209 5.25 17.52 -28.09
C PHE A 209 5.59 16.88 -26.75
N ASP A 210 4.68 16.08 -26.21
CA ASP A 210 4.93 15.33 -24.97
C ASP A 210 5.63 13.99 -25.29
N ARG A 211 5.29 13.37 -26.45
CA ARG A 211 5.91 12.13 -26.93
C ARG A 211 5.78 11.97 -28.44
N ILE A 212 6.56 11.02 -28.97
CA ILE A 212 6.40 10.50 -30.34
C ILE A 212 6.15 9.01 -30.23
N ASP A 213 5.05 8.53 -30.78
CA ASP A 213 4.67 7.13 -30.88
C ASP A 213 5.20 6.56 -32.19
N ILE A 214 5.90 5.42 -32.13
CA ILE A 214 6.68 4.88 -33.24
C ILE A 214 6.24 3.46 -33.57
N GLY A 215 6.02 3.22 -34.87
CA GLY A 215 6.01 1.88 -35.47
C GLY A 215 7.35 1.62 -36.16
N ILE A 216 8.00 0.51 -35.85
CA ILE A 216 9.29 0.12 -36.43
C ILE A 216 9.12 -0.55 -37.80
N GLN A 217 10.19 -0.61 -38.59
CA GLN A 217 10.22 -1.35 -39.85
C GLN A 217 10.13 -2.84 -39.60
N GLN A 218 9.45 -3.59 -40.49
CA GLN A 218 9.18 -5.03 -40.31
C GLN A 218 10.43 -5.91 -40.23
N ASP A 219 11.55 -5.45 -40.80
CA ASP A 219 12.84 -6.14 -40.83
C ASP A 219 13.73 -5.83 -39.61
N GLN A 220 13.31 -4.93 -38.73
CA GLN A 220 14.05 -4.50 -37.56
C GLN A 220 13.56 -5.16 -36.27
N THR A 221 14.50 -5.47 -35.40
CA THR A 221 14.16 -5.87 -34.02
C THR A 221 13.95 -4.66 -33.13
N MET A 222 13.03 -4.77 -32.16
CA MET A 222 12.76 -3.70 -31.19
C MET A 222 14.02 -3.20 -30.49
N SER A 223 14.92 -4.09 -30.11
CA SER A 223 16.17 -3.73 -29.42
C SER A 223 17.11 -2.91 -30.32
N ASN A 224 17.24 -3.27 -31.59
CA ASN A 224 18.11 -2.53 -32.54
C ASN A 224 17.54 -1.15 -32.81
N ALA A 225 16.22 -1.04 -33.00
CA ALA A 225 15.54 0.24 -33.22
C ALA A 225 15.67 1.16 -32.01
N GLN A 226 15.52 0.60 -30.81
CA GLN A 226 15.67 1.33 -29.55
C GLN A 226 17.10 1.88 -29.38
N GLU A 227 18.12 1.06 -29.62
CA GLU A 227 19.53 1.49 -29.51
C GLU A 227 19.90 2.54 -30.57
N GLU A 228 19.44 2.39 -31.79
CA GLU A 228 19.70 3.33 -32.87
C GLU A 228 19.07 4.70 -32.59
N LEU A 229 17.79 4.71 -32.17
CA LEU A 229 17.10 5.93 -31.80
C LEU A 229 17.72 6.61 -30.58
N ARG A 230 18.12 5.86 -29.56
CA ARG A 230 18.85 6.41 -28.39
C ARG A 230 20.17 7.06 -28.78
N ARG A 231 20.90 6.48 -29.73
CA ARG A 231 22.16 7.02 -30.23
C ARG A 231 21.93 8.32 -31.00
N GLN A 232 20.90 8.38 -31.84
CA GLN A 232 20.56 9.56 -32.65
C GLN A 232 20.05 10.73 -31.80
N LEU A 233 19.18 10.45 -30.82
CA LEU A 233 18.52 11.49 -30.02
C LEU A 233 19.36 11.95 -28.83
N GLY A 234 20.28 11.11 -28.34
CA GLY A 234 21.13 11.42 -27.19
C GLY A 234 20.47 11.13 -25.83
N PRO A 235 21.20 11.40 -24.73
CA PRO A 235 20.84 10.94 -23.39
C PRO A 235 19.61 11.62 -22.77
N GLY A 236 19.17 12.76 -23.32
CA GLY A 236 18.00 13.50 -22.82
C GLY A 236 16.66 12.88 -23.21
N PHE A 237 16.68 11.89 -24.10
CA PHE A 237 15.48 11.22 -24.59
C PHE A 237 15.45 9.78 -24.13
N GLN A 238 14.26 9.36 -23.76
CA GLN A 238 13.96 7.96 -23.47
C GLN A 238 13.28 7.35 -24.70
N VAL A 239 13.76 6.19 -25.08
CA VAL A 239 13.16 5.41 -26.15
C VAL A 239 12.82 4.06 -25.57
N ASP A 240 11.55 3.86 -25.22
CA ASP A 240 11.07 2.67 -24.52
C ASP A 240 9.76 2.18 -25.14
N PRO A 241 9.43 0.88 -25.02
CA PRO A 241 8.10 0.42 -25.39
C PRO A 241 7.04 1.05 -24.49
N PRO A 242 5.77 1.16 -24.90
CA PRO A 242 4.68 1.72 -24.08
C PRO A 242 4.57 1.06 -22.70
N SER A 243 4.87 -0.23 -22.60
CA SER A 243 4.94 -0.98 -21.33
C SER A 243 5.99 -0.43 -20.35
N GLY A 244 6.98 0.34 -20.80
CA GLY A 244 7.93 1.04 -19.94
C GLY A 244 7.25 2.03 -18.98
N ARG A 245 6.13 2.62 -19.37
CA ARG A 245 5.30 3.44 -18.46
C ARG A 245 4.73 2.63 -17.30
N GLY A 246 4.33 1.38 -17.56
CA GLY A 246 3.90 0.45 -16.52
C GLY A 246 5.01 0.14 -15.53
N GLN A 247 6.25 -0.04 -15.99
CA GLN A 247 7.41 -0.24 -15.13
C GLN A 247 7.71 1.01 -14.28
N GLN A 248 7.54 2.21 -14.83
CA GLN A 248 7.67 3.45 -14.06
C GLN A 248 6.60 3.54 -12.97
N PHE A 249 5.36 3.21 -13.29
CA PHE A 249 4.27 3.15 -12.32
C PHE A 249 4.51 2.07 -11.25
N GLU A 250 5.02 0.91 -11.64
CA GLU A 250 5.43 -0.15 -10.71
C GLU A 250 6.53 0.33 -9.76
N ALA A 251 7.54 1.07 -10.26
CA ALA A 251 8.56 1.67 -9.41
C ALA A 251 7.98 2.68 -8.41
N MET A 252 7.01 3.49 -8.83
CA MET A 252 6.31 4.43 -7.94
C MET A 252 5.45 3.73 -6.89
N THR A 253 4.86 2.58 -7.23
CA THR A 253 4.04 1.77 -6.31
C THR A 253 4.83 0.70 -5.57
N ALA A 254 6.14 0.58 -5.80
CA ALA A 254 7.00 -0.45 -5.19
C ALA A 254 6.96 -0.40 -3.65
N ALA A 255 6.93 0.80 -3.07
CA ALA A 255 6.78 1.01 -1.63
C ALA A 255 5.51 0.33 -1.08
N TYR A 256 4.39 0.55 -1.76
CA TYR A 256 3.11 -0.07 -1.41
C TYR A 256 3.17 -1.59 -1.54
N THR A 257 3.75 -2.10 -2.62
CA THR A 257 3.93 -3.54 -2.86
C THR A 257 4.74 -4.21 -1.75
N VAL A 258 5.82 -3.58 -1.27
CA VAL A 258 6.60 -4.09 -0.13
C VAL A 258 5.77 -4.14 1.15
N MET A 259 4.98 -3.10 1.44
CA MET A 259 4.06 -3.09 2.60
C MET A 259 3.01 -4.20 2.52
N VAL A 260 2.40 -4.42 1.34
CA VAL A 260 1.44 -5.51 1.09
C VAL A 260 2.11 -6.86 1.34
N ASN A 261 3.34 -7.07 0.85
CA ASN A 261 4.08 -8.31 1.03
C ASN A 261 4.39 -8.59 2.52
N ILE A 262 4.84 -7.59 3.26
CA ILE A 262 5.10 -7.70 4.70
C ILE A 262 3.80 -8.03 5.45
N SER A 263 2.73 -7.30 5.19
CA SER A 263 1.41 -7.54 5.82
C SER A 263 0.90 -8.95 5.55
N SER A 264 1.00 -9.40 4.30
CA SER A 264 0.58 -10.73 3.87
C SER A 264 1.40 -11.84 4.55
N LEU A 265 2.71 -11.65 4.67
CA LEU A 265 3.60 -12.58 5.35
C LEU A 265 3.23 -12.71 6.83
N PHE A 266 2.98 -11.58 7.52
CA PHE A 266 2.53 -11.59 8.91
C PHE A 266 1.17 -12.26 9.08
N ALA A 267 0.21 -11.99 8.19
CA ALA A 267 -1.10 -12.65 8.22
C ALA A 267 -0.98 -14.17 8.08
N LEU A 268 -0.09 -14.65 7.20
CA LEU A 268 0.21 -16.08 7.06
C LEU A 268 0.87 -16.65 8.32
N VAL A 269 1.84 -15.95 8.93
CA VAL A 269 2.50 -16.36 10.17
C VAL A 269 1.49 -16.47 11.32
N ILE A 270 0.60 -15.50 11.45
CA ILE A 270 -0.47 -15.52 12.46
C ILE A 270 -1.43 -16.69 12.18
N GLY A 271 -1.86 -16.87 10.93
CA GLY A 271 -2.68 -18.01 10.51
C GLY A 271 -2.01 -19.36 10.83
N MET A 272 -0.74 -19.50 10.49
CA MET A 272 0.09 -20.67 10.79
C MET A 272 0.14 -20.93 12.30
N PHE A 273 0.27 -19.90 13.11
CA PHE A 273 0.30 -20.03 14.56
C PHE A 273 -1.05 -20.48 15.14
N ILE A 274 -2.17 -19.98 14.64
CA ILE A 274 -3.52 -20.43 15.02
C ILE A 274 -3.70 -21.92 14.68
N ILE A 275 -3.28 -22.34 13.48
CA ILE A 275 -3.35 -23.73 13.01
C ILE A 275 -2.49 -24.62 13.92
N TYR A 276 -1.23 -24.24 14.14
CA TYR A 276 -0.31 -24.95 15.05
C TYR A 276 -0.95 -25.18 16.42
N ASN A 277 -1.49 -24.12 17.01
CA ASN A 277 -2.13 -24.17 18.32
C ASN A 277 -3.33 -25.12 18.33
N SER A 278 -4.18 -25.02 17.32
CA SER A 278 -5.36 -25.86 17.17
C SER A 278 -5.00 -27.36 17.05
N PHE A 279 -3.99 -27.70 16.24
CA PHE A 279 -3.51 -29.07 16.10
C PHE A 279 -2.77 -29.57 17.34
N ALA A 280 -2.00 -28.72 18.03
CA ALA A 280 -1.33 -29.09 19.29
C ALA A 280 -2.35 -29.46 20.37
N ILE A 281 -3.45 -28.71 20.46
CA ILE A 281 -4.58 -29.03 21.34
C ILE A 281 -5.27 -30.32 20.89
N ALA A 282 -5.50 -30.51 19.55
CA ALA A 282 -6.13 -31.72 19.01
C ALA A 282 -5.36 -32.99 19.41
N VAL A 283 -4.03 -32.92 19.28
CA VAL A 283 -3.15 -34.05 19.67
C VAL A 283 -3.27 -34.35 21.15
N THR A 284 -3.32 -33.34 22.01
CA THR A 284 -3.44 -33.49 23.46
C THR A 284 -4.77 -34.16 23.84
N GLN A 285 -5.88 -33.73 23.26
CA GLN A 285 -7.22 -34.30 23.54
C GLN A 285 -7.40 -35.70 22.99
N ARG A 286 -6.80 -36.01 21.83
CA ARG A 286 -6.88 -37.35 21.21
C ARG A 286 -5.78 -38.30 21.65
N ARG A 287 -5.05 -37.95 22.73
CA ARG A 287 -3.90 -38.73 23.21
C ARG A 287 -4.27 -40.18 23.56
N SER A 288 -5.41 -40.39 24.20
CA SER A 288 -5.96 -41.73 24.51
C SER A 288 -6.26 -42.50 23.22
N GLU A 289 -6.98 -41.90 22.25
CA GLU A 289 -7.25 -42.49 20.94
C GLU A 289 -5.98 -42.91 20.21
N ILE A 290 -4.98 -42.00 20.21
CA ILE A 290 -3.66 -42.24 19.61
C ILE A 290 -2.95 -43.40 20.32
N GLY A 291 -3.06 -43.47 21.67
CA GLY A 291 -2.49 -44.55 22.46
C GLY A 291 -3.13 -45.91 22.10
N ILE A 292 -4.44 -45.95 21.96
CA ILE A 292 -5.20 -47.17 21.54
C ILE A 292 -4.79 -47.59 20.12
N LEU A 293 -4.78 -46.68 19.16
CA LEU A 293 -4.33 -46.96 17.77
C LEU A 293 -2.89 -47.50 17.74
N ARG A 294 -2.00 -46.96 18.57
CA ARG A 294 -0.63 -47.44 18.69
C ARG A 294 -0.53 -48.82 19.37
N ALA A 295 -1.35 -49.08 20.38
CA ALA A 295 -1.45 -50.40 21.01
C ALA A 295 -1.96 -51.46 20.05
N LEU A 296 -2.87 -51.07 19.12
CA LEU A 296 -3.38 -51.93 18.05
C LEU A 296 -2.38 -52.06 16.86
N GLY A 297 -1.17 -51.54 16.95
CA GLY A 297 -0.12 -51.74 15.98
C GLY A 297 0.07 -50.60 14.96
N ALA A 298 -0.61 -49.48 15.08
CA ALA A 298 -0.37 -48.33 14.21
C ALA A 298 1.07 -47.80 14.37
N THR A 299 1.78 -47.62 13.25
CA THR A 299 3.13 -47.15 13.21
C THR A 299 3.22 -45.62 13.43
N ARG A 300 4.37 -45.12 13.92
CA ARG A 300 4.63 -43.69 14.07
C ARG A 300 4.43 -42.92 12.77
N ARG A 301 4.75 -43.55 11.61
CA ARG A 301 4.59 -42.96 10.28
C ARG A 301 3.09 -42.82 9.94
N GLN A 302 2.26 -43.81 10.24
CA GLN A 302 0.82 -43.75 9.99
C GLN A 302 0.15 -42.64 10.84
N ILE A 303 0.51 -42.47 12.10
CA ILE A 303 -0.02 -41.41 12.96
C ILE A 303 0.40 -40.02 12.42
N ARG A 304 1.67 -39.85 12.02
CA ARG A 304 2.11 -38.58 11.38
C ARG A 304 1.30 -38.25 10.13
N TRP A 305 1.17 -39.20 9.22
CA TRP A 305 0.41 -38.97 7.98
C TRP A 305 -1.08 -38.76 8.21
N LEU A 306 -1.65 -39.30 9.29
CA LEU A 306 -3.03 -39.03 9.67
C LEU A 306 -3.21 -37.53 9.99
N PHE A 307 -2.40 -36.96 10.87
CA PHE A 307 -2.50 -35.54 11.27
C PHE A 307 -2.11 -34.59 10.14
N LEU A 308 -1.08 -34.93 9.36
CA LEU A 308 -0.72 -34.13 8.18
C LEU A 308 -1.82 -34.16 7.12
N GLY A 309 -2.47 -35.32 6.92
CA GLY A 309 -3.60 -35.43 6.01
C GLY A 309 -4.84 -34.66 6.50
N GLU A 310 -5.12 -34.71 7.82
CA GLU A 310 -6.17 -33.85 8.41
C GLU A 310 -5.89 -32.37 8.17
N SER A 311 -4.62 -31.96 8.37
CA SER A 311 -4.21 -30.59 8.13
C SER A 311 -4.30 -30.18 6.66
N ALA A 312 -3.91 -31.06 5.74
CA ALA A 312 -4.03 -30.79 4.31
C ALA A 312 -5.49 -30.60 3.87
N VAL A 313 -6.42 -31.44 4.39
CA VAL A 313 -7.84 -31.32 4.07
C VAL A 313 -8.44 -30.04 4.67
N THR A 314 -8.18 -29.74 5.94
CA THR A 314 -8.65 -28.50 6.58
C THR A 314 -7.99 -27.28 5.95
N GLY A 315 -6.71 -27.39 5.55
CA GLY A 315 -5.97 -26.38 4.80
C GLY A 315 -6.60 -26.07 3.45
N LEU A 316 -6.96 -27.12 2.70
CA LEU A 316 -7.61 -26.96 1.39
C LEU A 316 -8.99 -26.29 1.52
N LEU A 317 -9.84 -26.79 2.43
CA LEU A 317 -11.17 -26.21 2.65
C LEU A 317 -11.10 -24.78 3.17
N GLY A 318 -10.17 -24.50 4.12
CA GLY A 318 -9.93 -23.17 4.62
C GLY A 318 -9.36 -22.24 3.55
N SER A 319 -8.49 -22.73 2.67
CA SER A 319 -7.93 -21.94 1.57
C SER A 319 -8.98 -21.58 0.51
N ILE A 320 -9.91 -22.49 0.21
CA ILE A 320 -11.05 -22.19 -0.68
C ILE A 320 -11.93 -21.10 -0.06
N GLY A 321 -12.27 -21.23 1.23
CA GLY A 321 -13.02 -20.19 1.94
C GLY A 321 -12.26 -18.85 2.00
N GLY A 322 -10.95 -18.93 2.23
CA GLY A 322 -10.06 -17.77 2.24
C GLY A 322 -9.94 -17.10 0.88
N LEU A 323 -9.88 -17.87 -0.20
CA LEU A 323 -9.90 -17.37 -1.56
C LEU A 323 -11.17 -16.57 -1.86
N LEU A 324 -12.34 -17.12 -1.53
CA LEU A 324 -13.63 -16.44 -1.74
C LEU A 324 -13.72 -15.14 -0.91
N ALA A 325 -13.37 -15.21 0.37
CA ALA A 325 -13.35 -14.03 1.24
C ALA A 325 -12.30 -13.00 0.78
N GLY A 326 -11.13 -13.46 0.34
CA GLY A 326 -10.06 -12.62 -0.17
C GLY A 326 -10.45 -11.87 -1.43
N LEU A 327 -11.17 -12.49 -2.36
CA LEU A 327 -11.68 -11.81 -3.56
C LEU A 327 -12.71 -10.72 -3.21
N VAL A 328 -13.53 -10.93 -2.18
CA VAL A 328 -14.45 -9.88 -1.68
C VAL A 328 -13.65 -8.70 -1.08
N ILE A 329 -12.64 -9.01 -0.26
CA ILE A 329 -11.74 -7.99 0.33
C ILE A 329 -10.98 -7.27 -0.79
N ALA A 330 -10.48 -8.00 -1.81
CA ALA A 330 -9.76 -7.42 -2.94
C ALA A 330 -10.60 -6.39 -3.69
N ARG A 331 -11.91 -6.65 -3.87
CA ARG A 331 -12.84 -5.69 -4.48
C ARG A 331 -12.91 -4.38 -3.71
N GLY A 332 -13.10 -4.47 -2.40
CA GLY A 332 -13.16 -3.28 -1.55
C GLY A 332 -11.85 -2.49 -1.56
N ILE A 333 -10.71 -3.16 -1.47
CA ILE A 333 -9.39 -2.53 -1.49
C ILE A 333 -9.09 -1.93 -2.88
N ALA A 334 -9.38 -2.67 -3.97
CA ALA A 334 -9.12 -2.20 -5.33
C ALA A 334 -9.96 -0.94 -5.66
N ALA A 335 -11.23 -0.88 -5.23
CA ALA A 335 -12.05 0.33 -5.37
C ALA A 335 -11.43 1.51 -4.63
N SER A 336 -11.05 1.35 -3.35
CA SER A 336 -10.42 2.42 -2.56
C SER A 336 -9.07 2.86 -3.13
N ILE A 337 -8.28 1.94 -3.70
CA ILE A 337 -7.00 2.26 -4.33
C ILE A 337 -7.25 2.94 -5.69
N GLY A 338 -8.27 2.53 -6.44
CA GLY A 338 -8.67 3.17 -7.68
C GLY A 338 -9.00 4.64 -7.47
N ASP A 339 -9.79 4.96 -6.43
CA ASP A 339 -10.10 6.33 -6.05
C ASP A 339 -8.83 7.11 -5.66
N LEU A 340 -7.94 6.50 -4.87
CA LEU A 340 -6.66 7.10 -4.50
C LEU A 340 -5.76 7.38 -5.71
N ILE A 341 -5.68 6.45 -6.67
CA ILE A 341 -4.88 6.63 -7.88
C ILE A 341 -5.45 7.73 -8.74
N ASN A 342 -6.77 7.82 -8.82
CA ASN A 342 -7.42 8.95 -9.49
C ASN A 342 -7.06 10.27 -8.82
N ASP A 343 -7.11 10.35 -7.49
CA ASP A 343 -6.81 11.56 -6.73
C ASP A 343 -5.31 11.94 -6.76
N VAL A 344 -4.41 10.94 -6.82
CA VAL A 344 -2.94 11.15 -6.77
C VAL A 344 -2.31 11.29 -8.15
N TYR A 345 -2.82 10.56 -9.14
CA TYR A 345 -2.20 10.48 -10.47
C TYR A 345 -3.09 11.04 -11.59
N GLY A 346 -4.31 11.48 -11.27
CA GLY A 346 -5.27 12.00 -12.25
C GLY A 346 -5.73 10.93 -13.26
N VAL A 347 -5.54 9.65 -12.96
CA VAL A 347 -5.89 8.54 -13.85
C VAL A 347 -7.19 7.92 -13.37
N ALA A 348 -8.29 8.28 -14.02
CA ALA A 348 -9.58 7.65 -13.75
C ALA A 348 -9.51 6.16 -14.13
N GLN A 349 -9.43 5.29 -13.12
CA GLN A 349 -9.46 3.83 -13.29
C GLN A 349 -10.75 3.29 -12.71
N ARG A 350 -11.55 2.60 -13.52
CA ARG A 350 -12.56 1.71 -12.98
C ARG A 350 -11.89 0.39 -12.60
N ALA A 351 -11.73 0.17 -11.31
CA ALA A 351 -11.25 -1.11 -10.76
C ALA A 351 -12.33 -2.21 -10.78
N ASP A 352 -13.29 -2.13 -11.72
CA ASP A 352 -14.39 -3.10 -11.83
C ASP A 352 -13.90 -4.47 -12.33
N GLU A 353 -12.81 -4.50 -13.08
CA GLU A 353 -12.18 -5.75 -13.54
C GLU A 353 -11.11 -6.20 -12.55
N ILE A 354 -11.48 -7.12 -11.67
CA ILE A 354 -10.47 -7.78 -10.85
C ILE A 354 -9.64 -8.67 -11.76
N ALA A 355 -8.34 -8.44 -11.82
CA ALA A 355 -7.40 -9.35 -12.45
C ALA A 355 -7.40 -10.69 -11.70
N THR A 356 -8.29 -11.59 -12.08
CA THR A 356 -8.29 -12.97 -11.57
C THR A 356 -7.25 -13.76 -12.36
N ASP A 357 -6.00 -13.63 -11.96
CA ASP A 357 -4.94 -14.49 -12.52
C ASP A 357 -5.07 -15.91 -11.95
N PRO A 358 -5.35 -16.92 -12.79
CA PRO A 358 -5.43 -18.31 -12.34
C PRO A 358 -4.15 -18.79 -11.64
N THR A 359 -3.00 -18.24 -12.00
CA THR A 359 -1.72 -18.60 -11.37
C THR A 359 -1.65 -18.10 -9.94
N LEU A 360 -2.12 -16.88 -9.68
CA LEU A 360 -2.23 -16.33 -8.33
C LEU A 360 -3.21 -17.12 -7.47
N LEU A 361 -4.36 -17.46 -8.03
CA LEU A 361 -5.38 -18.26 -7.30
C LEU A 361 -4.83 -19.65 -6.95
N GLY A 362 -4.13 -20.28 -7.88
CA GLY A 362 -3.43 -21.55 -7.66
C GLY A 362 -2.33 -21.45 -6.61
N ALA A 363 -1.52 -20.39 -6.68
CA ALA A 363 -0.47 -20.10 -5.70
C ALA A 363 -1.06 -19.87 -4.30
N ALA A 364 -2.14 -19.13 -4.18
CA ALA A 364 -2.82 -18.88 -2.91
C ALA A 364 -3.35 -20.16 -2.26
N LEU A 365 -3.99 -21.05 -3.04
CA LEU A 365 -4.40 -22.37 -2.56
C LEU A 365 -3.20 -23.19 -2.10
N CYS A 366 -2.13 -23.21 -2.88
CA CYS A 366 -0.90 -23.92 -2.55
C CYS A 366 -0.27 -23.37 -1.25
N VAL A 367 -0.12 -22.06 -1.14
CA VAL A 367 0.40 -21.38 0.06
C VAL A 367 -0.43 -21.70 1.29
N GLY A 368 -1.75 -21.65 1.21
CA GLY A 368 -2.62 -21.97 2.34
C GLY A 368 -2.53 -23.44 2.78
N VAL A 369 -2.48 -24.38 1.84
CA VAL A 369 -2.29 -25.81 2.14
C VAL A 369 -0.91 -26.07 2.71
N VAL A 370 0.14 -25.53 2.11
CA VAL A 370 1.54 -25.67 2.58
C VAL A 370 1.69 -25.09 3.99
N THR A 371 1.19 -23.88 4.22
CA THR A 371 1.22 -23.23 5.53
C THR A 371 0.51 -24.07 6.59
N SER A 372 -0.67 -24.64 6.24
CA SER A 372 -1.42 -25.54 7.12
C SER A 372 -0.62 -26.79 7.47
N VAL A 373 -0.06 -27.46 6.46
CA VAL A 373 0.74 -28.68 6.65
C VAL A 373 2.00 -28.39 7.47
N VAL A 374 2.72 -27.30 7.18
CA VAL A 374 3.92 -26.88 7.93
C VAL A 374 3.57 -26.62 9.40
N ALA A 375 2.48 -25.90 9.67
CA ALA A 375 1.99 -25.67 11.02
C ALA A 375 1.72 -26.95 11.81
N ALA A 376 1.21 -28.00 11.12
CA ALA A 376 0.88 -29.27 11.74
C ALA A 376 2.07 -30.23 11.92
N VAL A 377 3.25 -29.95 11.33
CA VAL A 377 4.41 -30.88 11.40
C VAL A 377 4.83 -31.16 12.84
N ILE A 378 5.00 -30.15 13.68
CA ILE A 378 5.43 -30.31 15.07
C ILE A 378 4.37 -31.07 15.88
N PRO A 379 3.07 -30.69 15.87
CA PRO A 379 2.01 -31.47 16.52
C PRO A 379 1.93 -32.91 16.04
N ALA A 380 2.03 -33.16 14.74
CA ALA A 380 2.01 -34.51 14.17
C ALA A 380 3.21 -35.37 14.64
N TRP A 381 4.38 -34.75 14.81
CA TRP A 381 5.57 -35.40 15.39
C TRP A 381 5.35 -35.74 16.88
N GLN A 382 4.74 -34.86 17.65
CA GLN A 382 4.41 -35.08 19.05
C GLN A 382 3.38 -36.19 19.20
N ALA A 383 2.33 -36.19 18.34
CA ALA A 383 1.35 -37.28 18.30
C ALA A 383 1.97 -38.67 18.03
N ALA A 384 2.92 -38.72 17.09
CA ALA A 384 3.60 -39.97 16.73
C ALA A 384 4.51 -40.52 17.84
N ARG A 385 4.93 -39.70 18.79
CA ARG A 385 5.80 -40.06 19.92
C ARG A 385 5.02 -40.42 21.20
N VAL A 386 3.71 -40.33 21.18
CA VAL A 386 2.87 -40.73 22.32
C VAL A 386 3.14 -42.19 22.67
N ASP A 387 3.51 -42.45 23.93
CA ASP A 387 3.68 -43.80 24.46
C ASP A 387 2.30 -44.42 24.79
N PRO A 388 1.97 -45.60 24.25
CA PRO A 388 0.69 -46.27 24.52
C PRO A 388 0.41 -46.48 26.02
N VAL A 389 1.42 -46.86 26.80
CA VAL A 389 1.28 -47.10 28.23
C VAL A 389 0.96 -45.82 28.97
N GLN A 390 1.71 -44.75 28.65
CA GLN A 390 1.55 -43.45 29.31
C GLN A 390 0.24 -42.73 28.83
N ALA A 391 -0.23 -43.04 27.64
CA ALA A 391 -1.49 -42.45 27.10
C ALA A 391 -2.73 -42.96 27.86
N LEU A 392 -2.65 -44.12 28.42
CA LEU A 392 -3.73 -44.76 29.22
C LEU A 392 -3.66 -44.39 30.72
N GLN A 393 -2.52 -43.76 31.19
CA GLN A 393 -2.39 -43.30 32.57
C GLN A 393 -2.91 -41.85 32.70
N LYS A 394 -3.88 -41.68 33.61
CA LYS A 394 -4.47 -40.35 33.90
C LYS A 394 -3.49 -39.52 34.75
N GLY A 395 -3.15 -38.30 34.37
CA GLY A 395 -2.94 -37.22 35.31
C GLY A 395 -1.60 -36.50 35.46
N LYS A 396 -0.60 -36.56 34.55
CA LYS A 396 0.73 -35.89 34.84
C LYS A 396 1.41 -35.03 33.73
N TYR A 397 0.71 -34.41 32.78
CA TYR A 397 1.43 -33.85 31.62
C TYR A 397 1.18 -32.38 31.22
N GLN A 398 0.85 -31.51 32.18
CA GLN A 398 0.67 -30.09 31.85
C GLN A 398 1.83 -29.16 32.24
N VAL A 399 2.84 -29.67 32.96
CA VAL A 399 3.94 -28.85 33.45
C VAL A 399 5.09 -28.80 32.42
N LEU A 400 5.55 -27.61 32.10
CA LEU A 400 6.79 -27.42 31.35
C LEU A 400 7.96 -28.03 32.13
N SER A 401 8.64 -29.01 31.54
CA SER A 401 9.83 -29.58 32.20
C SER A 401 10.94 -28.50 32.26
N ALA A 402 11.72 -28.47 33.34
CA ALA A 402 12.81 -27.54 33.49
C ALA A 402 13.85 -27.61 32.35
N GLY A 403 13.98 -28.79 31.72
CA GLY A 403 14.81 -28.99 30.53
C GLY A 403 14.27 -28.33 29.28
N GLU A 404 12.96 -28.39 29.07
CA GLU A 404 12.31 -27.75 27.92
C GLU A 404 12.38 -26.22 28.03
N SER A 405 12.22 -25.66 29.20
CA SER A 405 12.36 -24.23 29.46
C SER A 405 13.80 -23.76 29.20
N ARG A 406 14.81 -24.50 29.66
CA ARG A 406 16.20 -24.18 29.38
C ARG A 406 16.55 -24.23 27.89
N ALA A 407 16.10 -25.27 27.18
CA ALA A 407 16.33 -25.41 25.75
C ALA A 407 15.70 -24.25 24.95
N ARG A 408 14.52 -23.78 25.33
CA ARG A 408 13.88 -22.61 24.68
C ARG A 408 14.64 -21.33 24.93
N VAL A 409 15.10 -21.10 26.18
CA VAL A 409 15.90 -19.91 26.50
C VAL A 409 17.24 -19.93 25.76
N THR A 410 17.95 -21.05 25.76
CA THR A 410 19.24 -21.15 25.04
C THR A 410 19.07 -20.95 23.55
N LEU A 411 18.05 -21.57 22.94
CA LEU A 411 17.75 -21.35 21.52
C LEU A 411 17.38 -19.90 21.25
N ALA A 412 16.52 -19.29 22.06
CA ALA A 412 16.16 -17.88 21.92
C ALA A 412 17.38 -16.96 22.05
N SER A 413 18.27 -17.20 23.01
CA SER A 413 19.50 -16.43 23.20
C SER A 413 20.44 -16.54 21.99
N VAL A 414 20.60 -17.73 21.42
CA VAL A 414 21.39 -17.94 20.21
C VAL A 414 20.75 -17.18 19.02
N LEU A 415 19.43 -17.28 18.87
CA LEU A 415 18.72 -16.58 17.78
C LEU A 415 18.77 -15.06 17.95
N ILE A 416 18.74 -14.53 19.17
CA ILE A 416 18.94 -13.10 19.43
C ILE A 416 20.33 -12.66 18.92
N VAL A 417 21.39 -13.40 19.28
CA VAL A 417 22.77 -13.08 18.84
C VAL A 417 22.87 -13.13 17.30
N VAL A 418 22.31 -14.16 16.67
CA VAL A 418 22.27 -14.28 15.21
C VAL A 418 21.47 -13.14 14.59
N SER A 419 20.30 -12.81 15.13
CA SER A 419 19.48 -11.70 14.68
C SER A 419 20.22 -10.36 14.79
N MET A 420 20.88 -10.11 15.92
CA MET A 420 21.70 -8.91 16.08
C MET A 420 22.84 -8.87 15.07
N GLY A 421 23.53 -10.00 14.84
CA GLY A 421 24.55 -10.10 13.79
C GLY A 421 24.02 -9.77 12.40
N CYS A 422 22.85 -10.32 12.03
CA CYS A 422 22.21 -10.03 10.76
C CYS A 422 21.78 -8.56 10.62
N LEU A 423 21.34 -7.92 11.71
CA LEU A 423 20.81 -6.56 11.69
C LEU A 423 21.91 -5.49 11.71
N PHE A 424 23.02 -5.73 12.44
CA PHE A 424 24.08 -4.74 12.65
C PHE A 424 25.31 -4.93 11.75
N VAL A 425 25.59 -6.17 11.32
CA VAL A 425 26.74 -6.48 10.49
C VAL A 425 26.36 -6.74 9.03
N GLY A 426 25.11 -7.12 8.78
CA GLY A 426 24.61 -7.40 7.44
C GLY A 426 24.33 -6.14 6.64
N GLU A 427 25.12 -5.88 5.59
CA GLU A 427 24.89 -4.75 4.65
C GLU A 427 23.76 -5.04 3.64
N SER A 428 23.40 -6.30 3.44
CA SER A 428 22.42 -6.72 2.45
C SER A 428 20.98 -6.60 2.98
N ARG A 429 20.04 -6.23 2.09
CA ARG A 429 18.60 -6.24 2.39
C ARG A 429 18.12 -7.59 2.90
N VAL A 430 18.60 -8.68 2.30
CA VAL A 430 18.21 -10.05 2.66
C VAL A 430 18.62 -10.39 4.09
N THR A 431 19.83 -10.00 4.51
CA THR A 431 20.31 -10.24 5.88
C THR A 431 19.51 -9.45 6.91
N PHE A 432 19.15 -8.21 6.58
CA PHE A 432 18.29 -7.39 7.44
C PHE A 432 16.89 -8.01 7.63
N TYR A 433 16.22 -8.42 6.53
CA TYR A 433 14.91 -9.08 6.62
C TYR A 433 14.97 -10.42 7.35
N ALA A 434 16.06 -11.19 7.16
CA ALA A 434 16.27 -12.43 7.89
C ALA A 434 16.44 -12.16 9.40
N GLY A 435 17.22 -11.14 9.77
CA GLY A 435 17.38 -10.70 11.16
C GLY A 435 16.05 -10.28 11.79
N TYR A 436 15.25 -9.51 11.09
CA TYR A 436 13.93 -9.10 11.53
C TYR A 436 12.97 -10.29 11.73
N MET A 437 12.95 -11.25 10.80
CA MET A 437 12.14 -12.46 10.97
C MET A 437 12.59 -13.28 12.19
N LEU A 438 13.89 -13.32 12.50
CA LEU A 438 14.38 -13.99 13.70
C LEU A 438 13.88 -13.32 14.99
N VAL A 439 13.70 -11.99 15.02
CA VAL A 439 13.07 -11.29 16.17
C VAL A 439 11.66 -11.83 16.44
N VAL A 440 10.87 -12.04 15.39
CA VAL A 440 9.51 -12.60 15.51
C VAL A 440 9.55 -14.02 16.06
N VAL A 441 10.49 -14.85 15.58
CA VAL A 441 10.67 -16.22 16.07
C VAL A 441 11.10 -16.22 17.55
N VAL A 442 12.00 -15.32 17.94
CA VAL A 442 12.43 -15.14 19.34
C VAL A 442 11.25 -14.76 20.23
N ALA A 443 10.40 -13.83 19.77
CA ALA A 443 9.18 -13.43 20.49
C ALA A 443 8.26 -14.62 20.76
N LEU A 444 8.07 -15.50 19.77
CA LEU A 444 7.27 -16.72 19.90
C LEU A 444 7.91 -17.74 20.87
N LEU A 445 9.23 -17.89 20.86
CA LEU A 445 9.95 -18.82 21.75
C LEU A 445 9.92 -18.35 23.20
N LEU A 446 10.07 -17.04 23.44
CA LEU A 446 10.04 -16.45 24.78
C LEU A 446 8.62 -16.25 25.31
N GLY A 447 7.61 -16.15 24.43
CA GLY A 447 6.22 -15.91 24.77
C GLY A 447 5.69 -16.75 25.93
N PRO A 448 5.91 -18.09 25.98
CA PRO A 448 5.46 -18.92 27.09
C PRO A 448 6.06 -18.57 28.45
N LEU A 449 7.33 -18.21 28.47
CA LEU A 449 8.03 -17.83 29.70
C LEU A 449 7.58 -16.47 30.21
N LEU A 450 7.45 -15.49 29.29
CA LEU A 450 6.98 -14.16 29.61
C LEU A 450 5.51 -14.18 30.06
N ALA A 451 4.66 -14.95 29.38
CA ALA A 451 3.27 -15.12 29.77
C ALA A 451 3.14 -15.73 31.18
N LEU A 452 3.98 -16.73 31.52
CA LEU A 452 4.00 -17.34 32.83
C LEU A 452 4.47 -16.35 33.91
N ALA A 453 5.55 -15.63 33.66
CA ALA A 453 6.09 -14.62 34.58
C ALA A 453 5.07 -13.53 34.88
N LEU A 454 4.44 -12.99 33.82
CA LEU A 454 3.39 -11.97 33.94
C LEU A 454 2.13 -12.51 34.63
N SER A 455 1.76 -13.79 34.42
CA SER A 455 0.61 -14.40 35.11
C SER A 455 0.85 -14.47 36.63
N HIS A 456 2.11 -14.75 37.07
CA HIS A 456 2.47 -14.68 38.49
C HIS A 456 2.36 -13.26 39.02
N GLY A 457 2.80 -12.24 38.23
CA GLY A 457 2.67 -10.82 38.62
C GLY A 457 1.21 -10.36 38.66
N LEU A 458 0.36 -10.92 37.81
CA LEU A 458 -1.08 -10.54 37.77
C LEU A 458 -1.88 -11.18 38.91
N ARG A 459 -1.44 -12.30 39.46
CA ARG A 459 -2.12 -13.05 40.54
C ARG A 459 -2.47 -12.19 41.79
N PRO A 460 -1.57 -11.36 42.36
CA PRO A 460 -1.89 -10.52 43.50
C PRO A 460 -2.94 -9.44 43.15
N ILE A 461 -2.91 -8.90 41.92
CA ILE A 461 -3.88 -7.91 41.44
C ILE A 461 -5.28 -8.53 41.33
N LEU A 462 -5.38 -9.70 40.70
CA LEU A 462 -6.64 -10.43 40.58
C LEU A 462 -7.19 -10.85 41.95
N LYS A 463 -6.33 -11.26 42.88
CA LYS A 463 -6.73 -11.57 44.28
C LYS A 463 -7.31 -10.35 45.00
N TRP A 464 -6.74 -9.16 44.73
CA TRP A 464 -7.23 -7.91 45.33
C TRP A 464 -8.61 -7.50 44.75
N ILE A 465 -8.84 -7.67 43.42
CA ILE A 465 -10.09 -7.35 42.76
C ILE A 465 -11.21 -8.32 43.23
N ARG A 466 -10.93 -9.63 43.17
CA ARG A 466 -11.85 -10.71 43.59
C ARG A 466 -11.08 -11.86 44.24
N PRO A 467 -11.11 -12.00 45.57
CA PRO A 467 -10.28 -12.95 46.27
C PRO A 467 -10.42 -14.40 45.85
N VAL A 468 -11.63 -14.86 45.51
CA VAL A 468 -11.88 -16.27 45.13
C VAL A 468 -11.78 -16.45 43.61
N GLU A 469 -12.60 -15.71 42.84
CA GLU A 469 -12.67 -15.86 41.39
C GLU A 469 -11.37 -15.43 40.72
N GLY A 470 -10.70 -14.38 41.24
CA GLY A 470 -9.44 -13.88 40.70
C GLY A 470 -8.26 -14.82 40.92
N VAL A 471 -8.18 -15.46 42.11
CA VAL A 471 -7.17 -16.49 42.36
C VAL A 471 -7.38 -17.70 41.49
N LEU A 472 -8.64 -18.19 41.37
CA LEU A 472 -8.97 -19.32 40.49
C LEU A 472 -8.60 -19.03 39.03
N ALA A 473 -8.88 -17.82 38.54
CA ALA A 473 -8.52 -17.40 37.17
C ALA A 473 -7.00 -17.37 36.98
N ALA A 474 -6.24 -16.77 37.92
CA ALA A 474 -4.77 -16.72 37.87
C ALA A 474 -4.15 -18.10 37.92
N ASP A 475 -4.58 -18.94 38.86
CA ASP A 475 -4.07 -20.30 39.02
C ASP A 475 -4.38 -21.17 37.78
N SER A 476 -5.52 -20.96 37.12
CA SER A 476 -5.83 -21.59 35.83
C SER A 476 -4.81 -21.26 34.73
N LEU A 477 -4.38 -20.00 34.66
CA LEU A 477 -3.37 -19.56 33.71
C LEU A 477 -1.97 -20.10 34.02
N ILE A 478 -1.61 -20.15 35.31
CA ILE A 478 -0.29 -20.60 35.79
C ILE A 478 -0.15 -22.13 35.63
N HIS A 479 -1.18 -22.90 35.94
CA HIS A 479 -1.14 -24.37 35.87
C HIS A 479 -1.31 -24.94 34.45
N ALA A 480 -1.77 -24.12 33.45
CA ALA A 480 -1.85 -24.52 32.05
C ALA A 480 -0.97 -23.67 31.13
N PRO A 481 0.36 -23.59 31.34
CA PRO A 481 1.24 -22.60 30.70
C PRO A 481 1.31 -22.76 29.18
N ARG A 482 1.24 -23.96 28.64
CA ARG A 482 1.24 -24.20 27.17
C ARG A 482 0.02 -23.63 26.49
N ARG A 483 -1.14 -23.75 27.10
CA ARG A 483 -2.41 -23.27 26.59
C ARG A 483 -2.48 -21.74 26.68
N THR A 484 -2.18 -21.22 27.88
CA THR A 484 -2.17 -19.77 28.14
C THR A 484 -1.20 -19.03 27.19
N SER A 485 0.02 -19.54 27.05
CA SER A 485 1.03 -18.92 26.20
C SER A 485 0.64 -18.90 24.73
N ALA A 486 -0.05 -19.92 24.25
CA ALA A 486 -0.48 -19.95 22.86
C ALA A 486 -1.51 -18.86 22.54
N SER A 487 -2.45 -18.60 23.46
CA SER A 487 -3.43 -17.52 23.27
C SER A 487 -2.83 -16.15 23.43
N VAL A 488 -2.00 -15.99 24.46
CA VAL A 488 -1.27 -14.76 24.69
C VAL A 488 -0.38 -14.43 23.49
N ALA A 489 0.30 -15.43 22.89
CA ALA A 489 1.11 -15.21 21.70
C ALA A 489 0.31 -14.80 20.45
N ALA A 490 -0.89 -15.36 20.26
CA ALA A 490 -1.76 -14.93 19.16
C ALA A 490 -2.17 -13.46 19.30
N VAL A 491 -2.61 -13.06 20.51
CA VAL A 491 -2.96 -11.66 20.79
C VAL A 491 -1.73 -10.76 20.69
N MET A 492 -0.59 -11.19 21.23
CA MET A 492 0.68 -10.49 21.20
C MET A 492 1.12 -10.17 19.75
N LEU A 493 1.15 -11.19 18.89
CA LEU A 493 1.59 -11.01 17.50
C LEU A 493 0.65 -10.08 16.72
N SER A 494 -0.66 -10.29 16.87
CA SER A 494 -1.66 -9.47 16.20
C SER A 494 -1.56 -8.02 16.63
N LEU A 495 -1.43 -7.78 17.93
CA LEU A 495 -1.29 -6.44 18.48
C LEU A 495 0.05 -5.80 18.12
N ALA A 496 1.15 -6.58 18.17
CA ALA A 496 2.47 -6.07 17.79
C ALA A 496 2.49 -5.57 16.35
N LEU A 497 1.81 -6.28 15.45
CA LEU A 497 1.65 -5.85 14.06
C LEU A 497 0.79 -4.58 13.96
N ALA A 498 -0.37 -4.55 14.63
CA ALA A 498 -1.25 -3.38 14.64
C ALA A 498 -0.55 -2.13 15.17
N VAL A 499 0.20 -2.25 16.28
CA VAL A 499 0.99 -1.15 16.87
C VAL A 499 2.07 -0.67 15.90
N ALA A 500 2.76 -1.58 15.24
CA ALA A 500 3.83 -1.23 14.31
C ALA A 500 3.31 -0.48 13.09
N PHE A 501 2.23 -0.94 12.46
CA PHE A 501 1.63 -0.25 11.32
C PHE A 501 0.97 1.07 11.70
N ALA A 502 0.27 1.12 12.83
CA ALA A 502 -0.34 2.35 13.32
C ALA A 502 0.72 3.39 13.72
N GLY A 503 1.83 2.93 14.34
CA GLY A 503 2.97 3.80 14.66
C GLY A 503 3.66 4.32 13.41
N MET A 504 3.85 3.48 12.40
CA MET A 504 4.40 3.89 11.10
C MET A 504 3.48 4.93 10.43
N ALA A 505 2.18 4.67 10.36
CA ALA A 505 1.22 5.60 9.77
C ALA A 505 1.26 6.96 10.51
N ARG A 506 1.31 6.94 11.85
CA ARG A 506 1.42 8.15 12.66
C ARG A 506 2.73 8.91 12.41
N ALA A 507 3.86 8.22 12.43
CA ALA A 507 5.17 8.81 12.17
C ALA A 507 5.24 9.43 10.76
N SER A 508 4.67 8.74 9.76
CA SER A 508 4.58 9.28 8.40
C SER A 508 3.71 10.53 8.33
N TYR A 509 2.55 10.50 8.98
CA TYR A 509 1.64 11.64 9.06
C TYR A 509 2.33 12.86 9.70
N ASP A 510 2.96 12.68 10.86
CA ASP A 510 3.64 13.75 11.58
C ASP A 510 4.85 14.29 10.78
N SER A 511 5.57 13.42 10.06
CA SER A 511 6.66 13.84 9.15
C SER A 511 6.14 14.65 7.96
N ILE A 512 5.01 14.25 7.36
CA ILE A 512 4.39 15.00 6.26
C ILE A 512 3.88 16.35 6.74
N VAL A 513 3.25 16.42 7.93
CA VAL A 513 2.80 17.70 8.54
C VAL A 513 4.00 18.61 8.79
N GLY A 514 5.06 18.10 9.41
CA GLY A 514 6.28 18.87 9.66
C GLY A 514 6.92 19.40 8.38
N TRP A 515 6.96 18.56 7.33
CA TRP A 515 7.43 19.02 6.02
C TRP A 515 6.52 20.10 5.41
N MET A 516 5.19 19.93 5.49
CA MET A 516 4.26 20.94 4.98
C MET A 516 4.41 22.27 5.68
N ASP A 517 4.64 22.28 6.99
CA ASP A 517 4.83 23.52 7.75
C ASP A 517 6.14 24.23 7.38
N ALA A 518 7.18 23.48 7.06
CA ALA A 518 8.47 24.03 6.63
C ALA A 518 8.50 24.44 5.14
N ALA A 519 7.85 23.66 4.27
CA ALA A 519 7.97 23.81 2.81
C ALA A 519 6.80 24.58 2.16
N LEU A 520 5.60 24.52 2.77
CA LEU A 520 4.38 25.12 2.22
C LEU A 520 3.93 26.26 3.13
N ASN A 521 4.66 27.35 3.09
CA ASN A 521 4.39 28.58 3.86
C ASN A 521 3.82 29.77 3.05
N PRO A 522 3.60 29.73 1.71
CA PRO A 522 2.87 30.79 1.02
C PRO A 522 1.44 30.93 1.50
N ASP A 523 0.88 32.13 1.38
CA ASP A 523 -0.50 32.41 1.75
C ASP A 523 -1.50 31.83 0.76
N LEU A 524 -1.19 31.95 -0.57
CA LEU A 524 -2.01 31.46 -1.67
C LEU A 524 -1.14 30.69 -2.67
N PHE A 525 -1.79 29.72 -3.32
CA PHE A 525 -1.25 28.97 -4.46
C PHE A 525 -2.15 29.17 -5.67
N VAL A 526 -1.56 29.57 -6.82
CA VAL A 526 -2.27 29.67 -8.09
C VAL A 526 -1.80 28.58 -9.01
N MET A 527 -2.73 27.75 -9.46
CA MET A 527 -2.49 26.54 -10.26
C MET A 527 -3.41 26.47 -11.46
N PRO A 528 -3.04 25.77 -12.54
CA PRO A 528 -3.86 25.63 -13.74
C PRO A 528 -4.93 24.52 -13.61
N SER A 529 -4.84 23.68 -12.58
CA SER A 529 -5.80 22.61 -12.30
C SER A 529 -6.18 22.62 -10.81
N GLN A 530 -7.41 22.21 -10.52
CA GLN A 530 -7.84 21.97 -9.15
C GLN A 530 -7.08 20.77 -8.53
N ASP A 531 -6.69 19.85 -9.37
CA ASP A 531 -5.92 18.67 -8.98
C ASP A 531 -4.43 19.02 -8.99
N ILE A 532 -3.81 18.96 -7.81
CA ILE A 532 -2.41 19.35 -7.56
C ILE A 532 -1.42 18.46 -8.33
N VAL A 533 -1.84 17.25 -8.64
CA VAL A 533 -1.00 16.24 -9.27
C VAL A 533 -0.95 16.40 -10.78
N VAL A 534 -1.97 17.05 -11.36
CA VAL A 534 -2.04 17.35 -12.80
C VAL A 534 -1.04 18.44 -13.15
N ARG A 535 0.09 18.04 -13.75
CA ARG A 535 1.17 18.94 -14.19
C ARG A 535 1.21 19.15 -15.70
N THR A 536 0.22 18.58 -16.40
CA THR A 536 0.13 18.66 -17.85
C THR A 536 -0.22 20.07 -18.35
N LEU A 537 -0.92 20.86 -17.53
CA LEU A 537 -1.23 22.24 -17.82
C LEU A 537 -0.15 23.17 -17.25
N ARG A 538 0.18 24.24 -17.99
CA ARG A 538 1.28 25.15 -17.65
C ARG A 538 0.86 26.59 -17.90
N PHE A 539 1.35 27.50 -17.06
CA PHE A 539 1.20 28.94 -17.25
C PHE A 539 2.41 29.51 -17.97
N PRO A 540 2.24 30.54 -18.81
CA PRO A 540 3.33 31.28 -19.37
C PRO A 540 4.04 32.12 -18.32
N SER A 541 5.30 32.45 -18.58
CA SER A 541 6.17 33.19 -17.64
C SER A 541 5.68 34.60 -17.32
N GLU A 542 4.99 35.25 -18.27
CA GLU A 542 4.44 36.60 -18.12
C GLU A 542 3.44 36.70 -16.97
N MET A 543 2.75 35.61 -16.66
CA MET A 543 1.77 35.57 -15.56
C MET A 543 2.41 35.88 -14.19
N HIS A 544 3.72 35.69 -14.03
CA HIS A 544 4.45 36.08 -12.84
C HIS A 544 4.32 37.58 -12.55
N GLN A 545 4.61 38.43 -13.57
CA GLN A 545 4.51 39.88 -13.45
C GLN A 545 3.06 40.34 -13.31
N GLU A 546 2.13 39.67 -13.99
CA GLU A 546 0.71 39.99 -13.89
C GLU A 546 0.16 39.75 -12.47
N LEU A 547 0.60 38.68 -11.80
CA LEU A 547 0.23 38.37 -10.42
C LEU A 547 0.88 39.32 -9.41
N GLU A 548 2.13 39.71 -9.65
CA GLU A 548 2.87 40.66 -8.82
C GLU A 548 2.23 42.06 -8.83
N ALA A 549 1.62 42.45 -9.95
CA ALA A 549 0.91 43.71 -10.09
C ALA A 549 -0.46 43.75 -9.38
N ILE A 550 -0.96 42.64 -8.82
CA ILE A 550 -2.26 42.61 -8.11
C ILE A 550 -2.12 43.25 -6.73
N PRO A 551 -2.97 44.24 -6.39
CA PRO A 551 -2.93 44.91 -5.09
C PRO A 551 -3.12 43.93 -3.93
N GLY A 552 -2.17 43.94 -3.00
CA GLY A 552 -2.16 43.05 -1.84
C GLY A 552 -1.20 41.87 -1.96
N VAL A 553 -0.66 41.60 -3.14
CA VAL A 553 0.43 40.64 -3.35
C VAL A 553 1.75 41.33 -3.03
N ALA A 554 2.52 40.76 -2.11
CA ALA A 554 3.83 41.28 -1.73
C ALA A 554 4.97 40.63 -2.54
N ARG A 555 4.81 39.33 -2.86
CA ARG A 555 5.81 38.57 -3.61
C ARG A 555 5.16 37.38 -4.30
N VAL A 556 5.65 37.04 -5.47
CA VAL A 556 5.27 35.88 -6.28
C VAL A 556 6.50 35.00 -6.48
N GLN A 557 6.35 33.72 -6.31
CA GLN A 557 7.37 32.72 -6.64
C GLN A 557 6.77 31.72 -7.64
N GLY A 558 7.28 31.74 -8.86
CA GLY A 558 6.90 30.77 -9.86
C GLY A 558 7.76 29.52 -9.77
N VAL A 559 7.10 28.36 -9.77
CA VAL A 559 7.76 27.06 -9.68
C VAL A 559 7.34 26.18 -10.86
N ARG A 560 8.31 25.50 -11.45
CA ARG A 560 8.12 24.46 -12.45
C ARG A 560 8.45 23.12 -11.84
N ASN A 561 7.43 22.29 -11.65
CA ASN A 561 7.56 20.90 -11.23
C ASN A 561 7.44 20.00 -12.45
N ALA A 562 8.41 19.12 -12.70
CA ALA A 562 8.39 18.18 -13.80
C ALA A 562 9.11 16.90 -13.43
N ARG A 563 8.55 15.75 -13.80
CA ARG A 563 9.25 14.47 -13.64
C ARG A 563 10.18 14.22 -14.81
N ILE A 564 11.39 13.81 -14.48
CA ILE A 564 12.40 13.37 -15.44
C ILE A 564 12.95 12.02 -15.00
N MET A 565 13.66 11.34 -15.91
CA MET A 565 14.39 10.13 -15.55
C MET A 565 15.79 10.45 -15.02
N PHE A 566 16.08 9.96 -13.84
CA PHE A 566 17.41 10.05 -13.23
C PHE A 566 17.84 8.65 -12.74
N ARG A 567 18.96 8.16 -13.25
CA ARG A 567 19.49 6.81 -12.92
C ARG A 567 18.41 5.72 -12.96
N GLY A 568 17.59 5.71 -14.02
CA GLY A 568 16.58 4.67 -14.27
C GLY A 568 15.29 4.79 -13.45
N THR A 569 15.08 5.89 -12.72
CA THR A 569 13.84 6.16 -11.95
C THR A 569 13.28 7.54 -12.27
N PRO A 570 11.95 7.70 -12.34
CA PRO A 570 11.35 9.02 -12.48
C PRO A 570 11.52 9.79 -11.16
N VAL A 571 12.15 10.96 -11.22
CA VAL A 571 12.32 11.88 -10.08
C VAL A 571 11.74 13.25 -10.40
N MET A 572 11.33 14.00 -9.37
CA MET A 572 10.77 15.33 -9.54
C MET A 572 11.87 16.38 -9.62
N ILE A 573 11.89 17.18 -10.67
CA ILE A 573 12.59 18.46 -10.66
C ILE A 573 11.64 19.52 -10.10
N VAL A 574 12.16 20.33 -9.17
CA VAL A 574 11.53 21.52 -8.64
C VAL A 574 12.41 22.71 -9.07
N ALA A 575 12.07 23.33 -10.19
CA ALA A 575 12.81 24.47 -10.71
C ALA A 575 12.13 25.78 -10.29
N GLY A 576 12.85 26.61 -9.58
CA GLY A 576 12.36 27.90 -9.07
C GLY A 576 13.50 28.89 -8.87
N ASP A 577 13.18 30.13 -8.52
CA ASP A 577 14.18 31.12 -8.10
C ASP A 577 14.71 30.70 -6.71
N MET A 578 15.91 30.09 -6.68
CA MET A 578 16.50 29.56 -5.46
C MET A 578 16.81 30.65 -4.44
N LYS A 579 17.12 31.90 -4.89
CA LYS A 579 17.32 33.03 -3.99
C LYS A 579 16.01 33.39 -3.27
N SER A 580 14.93 33.55 -4.01
CA SER A 580 13.62 33.85 -3.42
C SER A 580 13.11 32.72 -2.53
N LEU A 581 13.40 31.46 -2.89
CA LEU A 581 13.06 30.31 -2.07
C LEU A 581 13.81 30.29 -0.73
N SER A 582 15.10 30.65 -0.70
CA SER A 582 15.90 30.71 0.54
C SER A 582 15.37 31.75 1.54
N GLU A 583 14.83 32.86 1.05
CA GLU A 583 14.29 33.94 1.89
C GLU A 583 12.93 33.56 2.54
N SER A 584 12.24 32.60 1.99
CA SER A 584 10.88 32.25 2.40
C SER A 584 10.73 30.86 3.04
N GLN A 585 11.67 29.96 2.81
CA GLN A 585 11.59 28.57 3.30
C GLN A 585 12.63 28.34 4.39
N GLN A 586 12.17 27.89 5.55
CA GLN A 586 13.02 27.48 6.67
C GLN A 586 13.27 25.97 6.61
N ARG A 587 13.80 25.48 5.49
CA ARG A 587 14.19 24.07 5.38
C ARG A 587 15.59 23.90 5.93
N ALA A 588 15.71 23.45 7.16
CA ALA A 588 16.99 23.06 7.70
C ALA A 588 17.62 21.93 6.87
N PRO A 589 18.89 22.02 6.48
CA PRO A 589 19.55 20.95 5.76
C PRO A 589 19.74 19.73 6.66
N ILE A 590 19.51 18.53 6.10
CA ILE A 590 19.90 17.27 6.73
C ILE A 590 21.41 17.07 6.58
N ALA A 591 21.96 17.49 5.44
CA ALA A 591 23.39 17.51 5.18
C ALA A 591 23.75 18.73 4.32
N GLY A 592 24.90 19.33 4.59
CA GLY A 592 25.36 20.57 3.96
C GLY A 592 25.17 21.79 4.88
N ASN A 593 25.59 22.96 4.37
CA ASN A 593 25.43 24.22 5.07
C ASN A 593 24.29 25.02 4.40
N GLU A 594 23.34 25.53 5.19
CA GLU A 594 22.12 26.18 4.71
C GLU A 594 22.42 27.38 3.80
N ASP A 595 23.26 28.31 4.26
CA ASP A 595 23.60 29.54 3.50
C ASP A 595 24.38 29.22 2.22
N GLU A 596 25.26 28.22 2.28
CA GLU A 596 26.09 27.82 1.14
C GLU A 596 25.26 27.09 0.08
N MET A 597 24.39 26.13 0.48
CA MET A 597 23.61 25.36 -0.47
C MET A 597 22.66 26.23 -1.29
N TYR A 598 21.98 27.20 -0.66
CA TYR A 598 21.07 28.08 -1.39
C TYR A 598 21.86 29.11 -2.25
N ARG A 599 22.99 29.61 -1.78
CA ARG A 599 23.86 30.52 -2.55
C ARG A 599 24.40 29.84 -3.81
N GLU A 600 24.93 28.61 -3.67
CA GLU A 600 25.46 27.85 -4.82
C GLU A 600 24.35 27.41 -5.77
N ALA A 601 23.20 26.99 -5.26
CA ALA A 601 22.04 26.65 -6.07
C ALA A 601 21.50 27.87 -6.83
N ALA A 602 21.34 29.01 -6.16
CA ALA A 602 20.89 30.26 -6.79
C ALA A 602 21.87 30.78 -7.86
N ALA A 603 23.17 30.51 -7.70
CA ALA A 603 24.18 30.82 -8.71
C ALA A 603 24.20 29.80 -9.88
N GLY A 604 23.35 28.80 -9.90
CA GLY A 604 23.32 27.75 -10.91
C GLY A 604 24.54 26.81 -10.86
N ARG A 605 25.25 26.74 -9.76
CA ARG A 605 26.48 25.95 -9.58
C ARG A 605 26.29 24.71 -8.72
N GLY A 606 25.09 24.45 -8.22
CA GLY A 606 24.79 23.28 -7.38
C GLY A 606 23.32 22.85 -7.43
N LEU A 607 23.08 21.63 -6.98
CA LEU A 607 21.77 21.04 -6.85
C LEU A 607 21.48 20.73 -5.38
N ILE A 608 20.24 20.95 -4.94
CA ILE A 608 19.78 20.49 -3.65
C ILE A 608 18.91 19.24 -3.91
N VAL A 609 19.13 18.17 -3.18
CA VAL A 609 18.39 16.94 -3.33
C VAL A 609 17.58 16.63 -2.07
N SER A 610 16.46 15.93 -2.24
CA SER A 610 15.70 15.42 -1.11
C SER A 610 16.42 14.27 -0.41
N ASP A 611 16.15 14.06 0.87
CA ASP A 611 16.75 13.01 1.68
C ASP A 611 16.41 11.59 1.16
N ASN A 612 15.18 11.40 0.70
CA ASN A 612 14.78 10.14 0.09
C ASN A 612 15.52 9.86 -1.23
N LEU A 613 15.74 10.86 -2.09
CA LEU A 613 16.57 10.68 -3.29
C LEU A 613 18.02 10.40 -2.93
N ALA A 614 18.57 11.13 -1.96
CA ALA A 614 19.92 10.93 -1.48
C ALA A 614 20.14 9.49 -0.98
N GLU A 615 19.20 8.96 -0.18
CA GLU A 615 19.26 7.59 0.33
C GLU A 615 19.08 6.56 -0.78
N LEU A 616 18.03 6.69 -1.61
CA LEU A 616 17.71 5.72 -2.67
C LEU A 616 18.80 5.62 -3.75
N LYS A 617 19.49 6.72 -4.04
CA LYS A 617 20.52 6.79 -5.08
C LYS A 617 21.94 6.90 -4.52
N GLN A 618 22.10 6.80 -3.20
CA GLN A 618 23.39 6.89 -2.49
C GLN A 618 24.15 8.13 -2.91
N LEU A 619 23.50 9.31 -2.78
CA LEU A 619 24.08 10.62 -3.08
C LEU A 619 24.49 11.31 -1.79
N SER A 620 25.67 11.89 -1.79
CA SER A 620 26.22 12.69 -0.69
C SER A 620 26.53 14.12 -1.15
N VAL A 621 26.63 15.04 -0.21
CA VAL A 621 27.06 16.40 -0.50
C VAL A 621 28.47 16.36 -1.10
N GLY A 622 28.67 17.02 -2.23
CA GLY A 622 29.89 17.03 -3.03
C GLY A 622 29.89 16.07 -4.23
N ASP A 623 28.97 15.09 -4.27
CA ASP A 623 28.86 14.19 -5.41
C ASP A 623 28.35 14.91 -6.66
N MET A 624 28.92 14.55 -7.82
CA MET A 624 28.47 15.07 -9.11
C MET A 624 27.21 14.35 -9.58
N ALA A 625 26.12 15.07 -9.73
CA ALA A 625 24.90 14.55 -10.32
C ALA A 625 24.89 14.86 -11.82
N GLU A 626 24.70 13.80 -12.65
CA GLU A 626 24.55 13.92 -14.10
C GLU A 626 23.10 13.69 -14.45
N ILE A 627 22.40 14.77 -14.87
CA ILE A 627 20.98 14.71 -15.20
C ILE A 627 20.83 14.86 -16.71
N PRO A 628 20.33 13.84 -17.41
CA PRO A 628 20.06 13.95 -18.84
C PRO A 628 18.93 14.95 -19.12
N ALA A 629 19.15 15.83 -20.08
CA ALA A 629 18.19 16.83 -20.52
C ALA A 629 18.16 16.91 -22.07
N PRO A 630 17.07 17.39 -22.69
CA PRO A 630 16.93 17.47 -24.15
C PRO A 630 18.07 18.27 -24.85
N HIS A 631 18.63 19.26 -24.18
CA HIS A 631 19.71 20.11 -24.74
C HIS A 631 21.07 19.91 -24.05
N GLY A 632 21.36 18.68 -23.58
CA GLY A 632 22.64 18.29 -22.99
C GLY A 632 22.48 17.55 -21.65
N VAL A 633 23.59 17.42 -20.94
CA VAL A 633 23.63 16.79 -19.61
C VAL A 633 23.96 17.85 -18.57
N VAL A 634 23.09 18.04 -17.60
CA VAL A 634 23.39 18.89 -16.43
C VAL A 634 24.40 18.16 -15.55
N ARG A 635 25.55 18.76 -15.31
CA ARG A 635 26.60 18.23 -14.43
C ARG A 635 26.86 19.21 -13.32
N LEU A 636 26.27 18.99 -12.18
CA LEU A 636 26.38 19.87 -11.02
C LEU A 636 26.60 19.08 -9.73
N PRO A 637 27.35 19.60 -8.78
CA PRO A 637 27.52 18.98 -7.47
C PRO A 637 26.25 19.08 -6.65
N VAL A 638 25.99 18.06 -5.84
CA VAL A 638 25.00 18.11 -4.77
C VAL A 638 25.54 19.01 -3.66
N VAL A 639 24.92 20.14 -3.41
CA VAL A 639 25.37 21.14 -2.42
C VAL A 639 24.62 21.05 -1.09
N GLY A 640 23.52 20.32 -1.06
CA GLY A 640 22.74 20.12 0.16
C GLY A 640 21.71 19.01 0.01
N VAL A 641 21.34 18.44 1.15
CA VAL A 641 20.25 17.46 1.28
C VAL A 641 19.21 18.03 2.22
N VAL A 642 17.94 18.09 1.78
CA VAL A 642 16.82 18.66 2.54
C VAL A 642 15.68 17.66 2.68
N LEU A 643 14.85 17.83 3.72
CA LEU A 643 13.61 17.10 3.83
C LEU A 643 12.63 17.61 2.78
N ASP A 644 12.28 16.76 1.81
CA ASP A 644 11.29 17.09 0.79
C ASP A 644 10.47 15.87 0.36
N TYR A 645 9.18 15.89 0.60
CA TYR A 645 8.23 14.83 0.28
C TYR A 645 7.33 15.18 -0.91
N SER A 646 7.78 16.08 -1.78
CA SER A 646 7.05 16.47 -3.00
C SER A 646 6.87 15.30 -3.98
N ASP A 647 7.76 14.29 -3.93
CA ASP A 647 7.68 13.08 -4.72
C ASP A 647 8.25 11.86 -3.96
N GLN A 648 7.61 10.70 -4.15
CA GLN A 648 8.00 9.46 -3.46
C GLN A 648 9.37 8.93 -3.88
N GLN A 649 9.77 9.16 -5.15
CA GLN A 649 11.08 8.77 -5.67
C GLN A 649 12.16 9.84 -5.44
N GLY A 650 11.76 10.95 -4.85
CA GLY A 650 12.60 12.06 -4.49
C GLY A 650 12.59 13.23 -5.46
N SER A 651 13.16 14.32 -5.01
CA SER A 651 13.17 15.57 -5.74
C SER A 651 14.58 16.16 -5.87
N ILE A 652 14.77 16.91 -6.96
CA ILE A 652 15.95 17.69 -7.25
C ILE A 652 15.52 19.15 -7.36
N LEU A 653 15.97 19.99 -6.45
CA LEU A 653 15.73 21.41 -6.47
C LEU A 653 16.88 22.07 -7.21
N MET A 654 16.55 22.90 -8.21
CA MET A 654 17.53 23.64 -9.01
C MET A 654 17.04 25.03 -9.33
N ASP A 655 17.99 25.94 -9.64
CA ASP A 655 17.62 27.26 -10.10
C ASP A 655 16.94 27.22 -11.45
N ARG A 656 15.95 28.11 -11.63
CA ARG A 656 15.18 28.21 -12.86
C ARG A 656 16.05 28.47 -14.09
N SER A 657 17.14 29.23 -13.96
CA SER A 657 18.05 29.53 -15.06
C SER A 657 18.73 28.27 -15.61
N VAL A 658 19.10 27.33 -14.75
CA VAL A 658 19.63 26.02 -15.16
C VAL A 658 18.58 25.24 -15.92
N PHE A 659 17.36 25.19 -15.39
CA PHE A 659 16.25 24.48 -16.06
C PHE A 659 15.95 25.06 -17.45
N GLN A 660 15.86 26.39 -17.57
CA GLN A 660 15.65 27.07 -18.85
C GLN A 660 16.77 26.80 -19.84
N GLN A 661 18.02 26.75 -19.40
CA GLN A 661 19.17 26.48 -20.26
C GLN A 661 19.13 25.11 -20.90
N TYR A 662 18.78 24.05 -20.13
CA TYR A 662 18.88 22.68 -20.58
C TYR A 662 17.57 22.08 -21.10
N TRP A 663 16.40 22.57 -20.66
CA TRP A 663 15.08 22.13 -21.14
C TRP A 663 14.40 23.14 -22.07
N ARG A 664 14.87 24.37 -22.14
CA ARG A 664 14.27 25.48 -22.90
C ARG A 664 12.78 25.68 -22.58
N ASP A 665 12.38 25.37 -21.34
CA ASP A 665 11.02 25.50 -20.82
C ASP A 665 11.02 26.66 -19.80
N ASP A 666 10.31 27.72 -20.08
CA ASP A 666 10.15 28.87 -19.19
C ASP A 666 8.76 28.91 -18.53
N SER A 667 7.93 27.91 -18.82
CA SER A 667 6.58 27.76 -18.24
C SER A 667 6.65 27.46 -16.72
N GLN A 668 5.53 27.68 -16.07
CA GLN A 668 5.36 27.42 -14.64
C GLN A 668 4.05 26.72 -14.40
N ASN A 669 3.98 25.85 -13.42
CA ASN A 669 2.72 25.18 -13.08
C ASN A 669 2.21 25.49 -11.68
N VAL A 670 2.99 26.20 -10.87
CA VAL A 670 2.56 26.68 -9.55
C VAL A 670 3.12 28.07 -9.32
N PHE A 671 2.28 29.02 -8.97
CA PHE A 671 2.69 30.28 -8.39
C PHE A 671 2.38 30.28 -6.89
N ARG A 672 3.40 30.58 -6.09
CA ARG A 672 3.34 30.74 -4.64
C ARG A 672 3.27 32.22 -4.32
N LEU A 673 2.19 32.66 -3.68
CA LEU A 673 1.96 34.06 -3.39
C LEU A 673 2.08 34.35 -1.90
N TYR A 674 2.82 35.37 -1.57
CA TYR A 674 2.92 35.93 -0.24
C TYR A 674 2.18 37.28 -0.23
N LEU A 675 1.29 37.48 0.74
CA LEU A 675 0.45 38.66 0.83
C LEU A 675 1.06 39.71 1.75
N SER A 676 0.66 40.95 1.54
CA SER A 676 1.02 42.03 2.44
C SER A 676 0.32 41.86 3.80
N PRO A 677 0.98 42.17 4.94
CA PRO A 677 0.52 41.81 6.29
C PRO A 677 -0.87 42.29 6.73
N GLN A 678 -1.53 43.16 6.00
CA GLN A 678 -2.82 43.75 6.37
C GLN A 678 -3.95 43.42 5.41
N VAL A 679 -3.74 42.50 4.47
CA VAL A 679 -4.71 42.16 3.42
C VAL A 679 -5.36 40.82 3.70
N ALA A 680 -6.68 40.74 3.62
CA ALA A 680 -7.40 39.49 3.83
C ALA A 680 -7.26 38.56 2.62
N PHE A 681 -7.03 37.26 2.87
CA PHE A 681 -6.92 36.24 1.81
C PHE A 681 -8.09 36.23 0.82
N PRO A 682 -9.38 36.32 1.27
CA PRO A 682 -10.50 36.26 0.35
C PRO A 682 -10.49 37.38 -0.70
N ASP A 683 -10.11 38.59 -0.28
CA ASP A 683 -10.10 39.75 -1.18
C ASP A 683 -9.08 39.61 -2.32
N VAL A 684 -7.89 39.05 -2.01
CA VAL A 684 -6.86 38.81 -3.03
C VAL A 684 -7.26 37.63 -3.92
N LYS A 685 -7.82 36.55 -3.33
CA LYS A 685 -8.34 35.41 -4.07
C LYS A 685 -9.40 35.86 -5.08
N GLU A 686 -10.34 36.71 -4.68
CA GLU A 686 -11.39 37.24 -5.54
C GLU A 686 -10.81 38.13 -6.66
N ARG A 687 -9.81 39.00 -6.34
CA ARG A 687 -9.13 39.83 -7.36
C ARG A 687 -8.39 39.00 -8.41
N ILE A 688 -7.72 37.92 -7.98
CA ILE A 688 -7.04 36.99 -8.90
C ILE A 688 -8.06 36.31 -9.81
N LEU A 689 -9.14 35.77 -9.24
CA LEU A 689 -10.19 35.11 -10.01
C LEU A 689 -10.86 36.08 -10.98
N ALA A 690 -11.18 37.31 -10.56
CA ALA A 690 -11.77 38.34 -11.40
C ALA A 690 -10.80 38.78 -12.54
N ARG A 691 -9.50 38.89 -12.25
CA ARG A 691 -8.46 39.27 -13.23
C ARG A 691 -8.36 38.30 -14.39
N TYR A 692 -8.49 37.00 -14.11
CA TYR A 692 -8.32 35.93 -15.09
C TYR A 692 -9.66 35.36 -15.61
N ALA A 693 -10.79 35.86 -15.10
CA ALA A 693 -12.13 35.39 -15.52
C ALA A 693 -12.29 35.44 -17.04
N GLY A 694 -12.60 34.31 -17.69
CA GLY A 694 -12.76 34.16 -19.10
C GLY A 694 -11.48 34.27 -19.96
N GLN A 695 -10.33 34.60 -19.36
CA GLN A 695 -9.05 34.70 -20.06
C GLN A 695 -8.17 33.48 -19.86
N ARG A 696 -8.08 32.99 -18.61
CA ARG A 696 -7.28 31.81 -18.22
C ARG A 696 -8.02 31.03 -17.13
N GLN A 697 -7.89 29.73 -17.15
CA GLN A 697 -8.36 28.91 -16.05
C GLN A 697 -7.34 28.92 -14.93
N VAL A 698 -7.73 29.43 -13.78
CA VAL A 698 -6.89 29.49 -12.59
C VAL A 698 -7.64 28.97 -11.39
N PHE A 699 -6.97 28.16 -10.60
CA PHE A 699 -7.44 27.70 -9.30
C PHE A 699 -6.57 28.36 -8.23
N VAL A 700 -7.23 28.99 -7.26
CA VAL A 700 -6.56 29.68 -6.17
C VAL A 700 -6.86 28.94 -4.89
N LEU A 701 -5.85 28.30 -4.31
CA LEU A 701 -5.94 27.60 -3.04
C LEU A 701 -5.24 28.39 -1.93
N THR A 702 -5.87 28.45 -0.79
CA THR A 702 -5.20 28.92 0.43
C THR A 702 -4.23 27.86 0.95
N ASN A 703 -3.27 28.25 1.78
CA ASN A 703 -2.38 27.33 2.47
C ASN A 703 -3.13 26.21 3.21
N SER A 704 -4.21 26.59 3.92
CA SER A 704 -5.02 25.63 4.66
C SER A 704 -5.79 24.66 3.75
N GLU A 705 -6.31 25.12 2.60
CA GLU A 705 -6.98 24.25 1.61
C GLU A 705 -5.99 23.26 1.01
N LEU A 706 -4.78 23.71 0.65
CA LEU A 706 -3.73 22.85 0.11
C LEU A 706 -3.27 21.80 1.12
N LYS A 707 -2.99 22.21 2.36
CA LYS A 707 -2.61 21.29 3.44
C LYS A 707 -3.72 20.27 3.72
N ALA A 708 -4.98 20.70 3.77
CA ALA A 708 -6.11 19.82 3.95
C ALA A 708 -6.27 18.80 2.82
N TYR A 709 -5.99 19.18 1.58
CA TYR A 709 -5.98 18.26 0.44
C TYR A 709 -4.88 17.19 0.60
N ILE A 710 -3.64 17.60 0.88
CA ILE A 710 -2.51 16.68 1.07
C ILE A 710 -2.80 15.70 2.21
N LEU A 711 -3.35 16.20 3.34
CA LEU A 711 -3.69 15.34 4.48
C LEU A 711 -4.81 14.36 4.13
N ARG A 712 -5.81 14.75 3.36
CA ARG A 712 -6.87 13.84 2.90
C ARG A 712 -6.32 12.70 2.06
N VAL A 713 -5.43 13.00 1.11
CA VAL A 713 -4.76 11.99 0.30
C VAL A 713 -3.89 11.07 1.19
N THR A 714 -3.19 11.65 2.16
CA THR A 714 -2.39 10.91 3.13
C THR A 714 -3.24 9.96 3.97
N ASP A 715 -4.41 10.43 4.46
CA ASP A 715 -5.36 9.60 5.22
C ASP A 715 -5.90 8.42 4.38
N GLN A 716 -6.15 8.62 3.09
CA GLN A 716 -6.56 7.54 2.18
C GLN A 716 -5.45 6.48 2.05
N TRP A 717 -4.18 6.90 1.90
CA TRP A 717 -3.03 6.01 1.88
C TRP A 717 -2.94 5.13 3.13
N PHE A 718 -3.17 5.72 4.30
CA PHE A 718 -3.13 4.99 5.57
C PHE A 718 -4.44 4.30 5.95
N GLY A 719 -5.51 4.47 5.16
CA GLY A 719 -6.80 3.79 5.37
C GLY A 719 -6.67 2.26 5.45
N LEU A 720 -5.71 1.66 4.73
CA LEU A 720 -5.38 0.24 4.82
C LEU A 720 -4.92 -0.21 6.22
N THR A 721 -4.35 0.70 7.02
CA THR A 721 -3.97 0.41 8.42
C THR A 721 -5.19 0.05 9.26
N SER A 722 -6.35 0.65 8.98
CA SER A 722 -7.62 0.33 9.66
C SER A 722 -8.04 -1.13 9.41
N VAL A 723 -7.85 -1.62 8.18
CA VAL A 723 -8.13 -3.02 7.83
C VAL A 723 -7.22 -3.96 8.62
N GLN A 724 -5.94 -3.62 8.77
CA GLN A 724 -4.99 -4.42 9.55
C GLN A 724 -5.33 -4.44 11.04
N ILE A 725 -5.76 -3.29 11.60
CA ILE A 725 -6.24 -3.22 12.98
C ILE A 725 -7.49 -4.10 13.16
N ALA A 726 -8.44 -4.05 12.23
CA ALA A 726 -9.63 -4.89 12.28
C ALA A 726 -9.28 -6.39 12.22
N VAL A 727 -8.34 -6.78 11.35
CA VAL A 727 -7.81 -8.15 11.27
C VAL A 727 -7.15 -8.56 12.59
N ALA A 728 -6.34 -7.68 13.19
CA ALA A 728 -5.68 -7.96 14.46
C ALA A 728 -6.69 -8.21 15.60
N ILE A 729 -7.75 -7.41 15.69
CA ILE A 729 -8.83 -7.58 16.67
C ILE A 729 -9.56 -8.91 16.43
N LEU A 730 -9.87 -9.24 15.18
CA LEU A 730 -10.55 -10.48 14.81
C LEU A 730 -9.71 -11.72 15.16
N VAL A 731 -8.41 -11.68 14.87
CA VAL A 731 -7.46 -12.74 15.24
C VAL A 731 -7.37 -12.91 16.76
N ALA A 732 -7.29 -11.80 17.50
CA ALA A 732 -7.28 -11.82 18.96
C ALA A 732 -8.56 -12.47 19.50
N LEU A 733 -9.72 -12.11 18.99
CA LEU A 733 -11.02 -12.68 19.33
C LEU A 733 -11.05 -14.19 19.05
N LEU A 734 -10.67 -14.63 17.85
CA LEU A 734 -10.63 -16.05 17.48
C LEU A 734 -9.66 -16.85 18.36
N GLY A 735 -8.49 -16.30 18.66
CA GLY A 735 -7.50 -16.93 19.54
C GLY A 735 -8.02 -17.12 20.96
N ILE A 736 -8.70 -16.13 21.52
CA ILE A 736 -9.28 -16.19 22.87
C ILE A 736 -10.47 -17.15 22.91
N VAL A 737 -11.40 -17.08 21.94
CA VAL A 737 -12.56 -18.00 21.85
C VAL A 737 -12.08 -19.45 21.77
N ASN A 738 -11.13 -19.75 20.90
CA ASN A 738 -10.59 -21.10 20.73
C ASN A 738 -10.01 -21.62 22.05
N THR A 739 -9.21 -20.81 22.74
CA THR A 739 -8.59 -21.22 24.00
C THR A 739 -9.55 -21.40 25.13
N LEU A 740 -10.51 -20.49 25.31
CA LEU A 740 -11.50 -20.62 26.37
C LEU A 740 -12.42 -21.81 26.14
N THR A 741 -12.82 -22.07 24.89
CA THR A 741 -13.61 -23.25 24.55
C THR A 741 -12.89 -24.54 24.96
N VAL A 742 -11.59 -24.62 24.65
CA VAL A 742 -10.78 -25.77 25.06
C VAL A 742 -10.58 -25.83 26.58
N SER A 743 -10.29 -24.68 27.22
CA SER A 743 -10.10 -24.57 28.66
C SER A 743 -11.31 -25.14 29.44
N ILE A 744 -12.49 -24.74 29.00
CA ILE A 744 -13.73 -25.17 29.65
C ILE A 744 -13.98 -26.65 29.41
N THR A 745 -13.74 -27.14 28.19
CA THR A 745 -13.95 -28.59 27.88
C THR A 745 -12.99 -29.47 28.71
N ASP A 746 -11.73 -29.09 28.82
CA ASP A 746 -10.71 -29.81 29.59
C ASP A 746 -10.97 -29.82 31.11
N ARG A 747 -11.62 -28.75 31.62
CA ARG A 747 -11.92 -28.57 33.06
C ARG A 747 -13.39 -28.81 33.40
N ARG A 748 -14.16 -29.41 32.51
CA ARG A 748 -15.62 -29.60 32.70
C ARG A 748 -15.92 -30.35 34.02
N ARG A 749 -15.10 -31.35 34.35
CA ARG A 749 -15.22 -32.10 35.61
C ARG A 749 -14.87 -31.22 36.82
N GLU A 750 -13.79 -30.46 36.80
CA GLU A 750 -13.40 -29.53 37.89
C GLU A 750 -14.47 -28.49 38.16
N LEU A 751 -15.03 -27.91 37.06
CA LEU A 751 -16.14 -26.95 37.18
C LEU A 751 -17.41 -27.60 37.71
N GLY A 752 -17.68 -28.87 37.32
CA GLY A 752 -18.76 -29.66 37.88
C GLY A 752 -18.59 -29.94 39.37
N VAL A 753 -17.36 -30.34 39.82
CA VAL A 753 -17.05 -30.53 41.23
C VAL A 753 -17.20 -29.22 42.00
N LEU A 754 -16.73 -28.09 41.50
CA LEU A 754 -16.93 -26.76 42.11
C LEU A 754 -18.44 -26.46 42.31
N GLN A 755 -19.26 -26.78 41.33
CA GLN A 755 -20.73 -26.62 41.43
C GLN A 755 -21.31 -27.56 42.48
N ALA A 756 -20.85 -28.82 42.53
CA ALA A 756 -21.31 -29.84 43.49
C ALA A 756 -20.99 -29.48 44.95
N VAL A 757 -19.84 -28.81 45.19
CA VAL A 757 -19.41 -28.33 46.52
C VAL A 757 -20.06 -26.98 46.91
N GLY A 758 -20.96 -26.45 46.06
CA GLY A 758 -21.75 -25.24 46.34
C GLY A 758 -21.31 -23.97 45.64
N GLY A 759 -20.42 -24.07 44.66
CA GLY A 759 -20.03 -22.97 43.82
C GLY A 759 -21.19 -22.42 43.00
N VAL A 760 -21.46 -21.11 43.09
CA VAL A 760 -22.61 -20.47 42.42
C VAL A 760 -22.27 -20.28 40.92
N ARG A 761 -23.26 -20.47 40.06
CA ARG A 761 -23.14 -20.26 38.60
C ARG A 761 -22.51 -18.91 38.24
N GLY A 762 -22.84 -17.87 39.00
CA GLY A 762 -22.25 -16.53 38.80
C GLY A 762 -20.75 -16.44 39.09
N GLN A 763 -20.24 -17.23 40.07
CA GLN A 763 -18.80 -17.29 40.37
C GLN A 763 -18.02 -17.95 39.23
N ILE A 764 -18.52 -19.06 38.71
CA ILE A 764 -17.88 -19.75 37.59
C ILE A 764 -17.84 -18.84 36.37
N ARG A 765 -18.93 -18.15 36.04
CA ARG A 765 -18.99 -17.21 34.92
C ARG A 765 -17.96 -16.07 35.08
N ARG A 766 -17.88 -15.51 36.28
CA ARG A 766 -16.89 -14.45 36.60
C ARG A 766 -15.45 -14.94 36.51
N THR A 767 -15.17 -16.16 36.96
CA THR A 767 -13.85 -16.77 36.85
C THR A 767 -13.42 -16.88 35.38
N ILE A 768 -14.29 -17.32 34.48
CA ILE A 768 -14.01 -17.43 33.05
C ILE A 768 -13.82 -16.06 32.40
N TRP A 769 -14.65 -15.07 32.78
CA TRP A 769 -14.46 -13.70 32.31
C TRP A 769 -13.13 -13.10 32.78
N MET A 770 -12.72 -13.33 34.02
CA MET A 770 -11.45 -12.88 34.55
C MET A 770 -10.27 -13.60 33.87
N GLU A 771 -10.40 -14.90 33.55
CA GLU A 771 -9.41 -15.65 32.76
C GLU A 771 -9.24 -15.02 31.38
N ALA A 772 -10.33 -14.71 30.66
CA ALA A 772 -10.30 -14.07 29.36
C ALA A 772 -9.68 -12.67 29.38
N LEU A 773 -10.11 -11.83 30.32
CA LEU A 773 -9.55 -10.48 30.49
C LEU A 773 -8.06 -10.54 30.85
N SER A 774 -7.64 -11.54 31.64
CA SER A 774 -6.24 -11.75 31.95
C SER A 774 -5.43 -12.13 30.71
N ILE A 775 -5.92 -13.03 29.87
CA ILE A 775 -5.29 -13.37 28.59
C ILE A 775 -5.20 -12.12 27.71
N GLY A 776 -6.26 -11.33 27.64
CA GLY A 776 -6.27 -10.06 26.91
C GLY A 776 -5.23 -9.08 27.44
N THR A 777 -5.15 -8.90 28.77
CA THR A 777 -4.17 -8.01 29.43
C THR A 777 -2.73 -8.47 29.21
N LEU A 778 -2.46 -9.78 29.34
CA LEU A 778 -1.14 -10.35 29.08
C LEU A 778 -0.74 -10.16 27.60
N GLY A 779 -1.67 -10.41 26.69
CA GLY A 779 -1.49 -10.19 25.25
C GLY A 779 -1.25 -8.73 24.91
N LEU A 780 -1.98 -7.80 25.54
CA LEU A 780 -1.79 -6.35 25.39
C LEU A 780 -0.40 -5.91 25.87
N THR A 781 0.02 -6.36 27.07
CA THR A 781 1.32 -5.97 27.63
C THR A 781 2.47 -6.44 26.76
N LEU A 782 2.46 -7.73 26.38
CA LEU A 782 3.49 -8.30 25.51
C LEU A 782 3.38 -7.76 24.09
N GLY A 783 2.17 -7.57 23.56
CA GLY A 783 1.94 -7.03 22.24
C GLY A 783 2.40 -5.58 22.10
N ALA A 784 2.20 -4.74 23.11
CA ALA A 784 2.74 -3.39 23.15
C ALA A 784 4.28 -3.39 23.19
N LEU A 785 4.90 -4.26 24.02
CA LEU A 785 6.35 -4.37 24.10
C LEU A 785 6.97 -4.83 22.77
N PHE A 786 6.45 -5.90 22.19
CA PHE A 786 6.93 -6.39 20.89
C PHE A 786 6.52 -5.48 19.73
N GLY A 787 5.38 -4.79 19.85
CA GLY A 787 4.93 -3.78 18.90
C GLY A 787 5.87 -2.59 18.82
N ALA A 788 6.40 -2.16 19.98
CA ALA A 788 7.41 -1.09 20.03
C ALA A 788 8.70 -1.51 19.30
N ILE A 789 9.18 -2.74 19.53
CA ILE A 789 10.35 -3.30 18.83
C ILE A 789 10.06 -3.43 17.34
N ASN A 790 8.89 -3.96 16.97
CA ASN A 790 8.46 -4.17 15.60
C ASN A 790 8.34 -2.85 14.84
N LEU A 791 7.81 -1.82 15.48
CA LEU A 791 7.74 -0.45 14.94
C LEU A 791 9.12 0.06 14.53
N TYR A 792 10.13 -0.09 15.41
CA TYR A 792 11.50 0.32 15.10
C TYR A 792 12.00 -0.31 13.79
N TYR A 793 11.82 -1.63 13.63
CA TYR A 793 12.27 -2.33 12.41
C TYR A 793 11.45 -1.94 11.17
N ILE A 794 10.14 -1.73 11.30
CA ILE A 794 9.32 -1.28 10.17
C ILE A 794 9.75 0.13 9.72
N LEU A 795 10.04 1.04 10.65
CA LEU A 795 10.54 2.37 10.29
C LEU A 795 11.90 2.29 9.57
N GLN A 796 12.79 1.38 10.00
CA GLN A 796 14.05 1.12 9.29
C GLN A 796 13.83 0.56 7.87
N ILE A 797 12.84 -0.30 7.67
CA ILE A 797 12.47 -0.82 6.35
C ILE A 797 11.95 0.32 5.46
N VAL A 798 11.09 1.19 6.00
CA VAL A 798 10.58 2.36 5.28
C VAL A 798 11.73 3.27 4.85
N HIS A 799 12.66 3.54 5.75
CA HIS A 799 13.81 4.38 5.46
C HIS A 799 14.71 3.77 4.36
N ARG A 800 15.11 2.49 4.50
CA ARG A 800 16.12 1.86 3.62
C ARG A 800 15.57 1.39 2.27
N ASP A 801 14.33 0.90 2.20
CA ASP A 801 13.86 0.10 1.07
C ASP A 801 12.59 0.65 0.40
N ILE A 802 11.80 1.46 1.11
CA ILE A 802 10.47 1.85 0.62
C ILE A 802 10.49 3.25 0.03
N ALA A 803 10.84 4.25 0.82
CA ALA A 803 10.70 5.64 0.42
C ALA A 803 11.92 6.51 0.72
N GLY A 804 12.96 5.97 1.38
CA GLY A 804 14.08 6.75 1.88
C GLY A 804 13.69 7.77 2.96
N MET A 805 12.44 7.73 3.44
CA MET A 805 11.92 8.71 4.41
C MET A 805 12.47 8.45 5.80
N ARG A 806 13.04 9.46 6.42
CA ARG A 806 13.48 9.43 7.83
C ARG A 806 12.31 9.70 8.74
N LEU A 807 11.67 8.65 9.22
CA LEU A 807 10.55 8.75 10.14
C LEU A 807 11.06 8.73 11.59
N SER A 808 10.58 9.67 12.40
CA SER A 808 10.86 9.69 13.84
C SER A 808 10.20 8.51 14.52
N TYR A 809 10.92 7.87 15.46
CA TYR A 809 10.34 6.81 16.27
C TYR A 809 9.44 7.43 17.35
N GLU A 810 8.13 7.30 17.18
CA GLU A 810 7.15 7.69 18.18
C GLU A 810 6.18 6.54 18.45
N PHE A 811 6.11 6.13 19.71
CA PHE A 811 5.17 5.08 20.09
C PHE A 811 3.73 5.59 20.00
N PRO A 812 2.81 4.89 19.31
CA PRO A 812 1.46 5.38 19.01
C PRO A 812 0.52 5.26 20.22
N VAL A 813 0.73 6.12 21.24
CA VAL A 813 -0.06 6.11 22.49
C VAL A 813 -1.56 6.31 22.21
N SER A 814 -1.90 7.20 21.28
CA SER A 814 -3.31 7.48 20.89
C SER A 814 -4.01 6.24 20.34
N VAL A 815 -3.30 5.46 19.53
CA VAL A 815 -3.82 4.19 18.99
C VAL A 815 -3.93 3.13 20.07
N MET A 816 -2.98 3.08 21.01
CA MET A 816 -3.08 2.18 22.16
C MET A 816 -4.29 2.48 23.02
N LEU A 817 -4.66 3.76 23.21
CA LEU A 817 -5.87 4.13 23.94
C LEU A 817 -7.17 3.59 23.31
N THR A 818 -7.19 3.38 22.00
CA THR A 818 -8.32 2.76 21.29
C THR A 818 -8.22 1.23 21.26
N LEU A 819 -7.02 0.68 21.09
CA LEU A 819 -6.80 -0.78 21.01
C LEU A 819 -6.99 -1.47 22.36
N VAL A 820 -6.61 -0.84 23.49
CA VAL A 820 -6.78 -1.43 24.82
C VAL A 820 -8.25 -1.76 25.11
N PRO A 821 -9.21 -0.82 25.05
CA PRO A 821 -10.61 -1.16 25.28
C PRO A 821 -11.17 -2.10 24.20
N ALA A 822 -10.74 -1.99 22.95
CA ALA A 822 -11.20 -2.86 21.86
C ALA A 822 -10.81 -4.32 22.11
N ILE A 823 -9.57 -4.58 22.49
CA ILE A 823 -9.07 -5.96 22.75
C ILE A 823 -9.65 -6.51 24.05
N LEU A 824 -9.75 -5.72 25.12
CA LEU A 824 -10.38 -6.15 26.35
C LEU A 824 -11.89 -6.40 26.13
N GLY A 825 -12.57 -5.56 25.35
CA GLY A 825 -13.94 -5.77 24.91
C GLY A 825 -14.10 -7.05 24.08
N ALA A 826 -13.20 -7.28 23.12
CA ALA A 826 -13.16 -8.51 22.32
C ALA A 826 -12.92 -9.75 23.21
N ALA A 827 -11.99 -9.66 24.17
CA ALA A 827 -11.74 -10.73 25.13
C ALA A 827 -12.96 -11.04 25.99
N PHE A 828 -13.67 -10.02 26.44
CA PHE A 828 -14.92 -10.19 27.21
C PHE A 828 -16.02 -10.81 26.35
N ILE A 829 -16.23 -10.33 25.13
CA ILE A 829 -17.21 -10.88 24.18
C ILE A 829 -16.89 -12.35 23.85
N ALA A 830 -15.60 -12.63 23.59
CA ALA A 830 -15.11 -13.99 23.33
C ALA A 830 -15.43 -14.97 24.49
N ALA A 831 -15.49 -14.47 25.72
CA ALA A 831 -15.76 -15.27 26.91
C ALA A 831 -17.26 -15.51 27.16
N ILE A 832 -18.17 -14.74 26.58
CA ILE A 832 -19.62 -14.82 26.90
C ILE A 832 -20.16 -16.21 26.59
N TRP A 833 -19.98 -16.67 25.35
CA TRP A 833 -20.53 -17.97 24.94
C TRP A 833 -19.86 -19.16 25.63
N PRO A 834 -18.54 -19.28 25.77
CA PRO A 834 -17.89 -20.33 26.55
C PRO A 834 -18.30 -20.35 28.01
N ALA A 835 -18.41 -19.17 28.66
CA ALA A 835 -18.84 -19.07 30.05
C ALA A 835 -20.29 -19.57 30.25
N GLU A 836 -21.19 -19.21 29.33
CA GLU A 836 -22.57 -19.66 29.41
C GLU A 836 -22.71 -21.17 29.15
N SER A 837 -21.91 -21.69 28.20
CA SER A 837 -21.84 -23.13 27.91
C SER A 837 -21.34 -23.94 29.13
N ALA A 838 -20.36 -23.41 29.89
CA ALA A 838 -19.85 -24.05 31.10
C ALA A 838 -20.89 -24.15 32.22
N VAL A 839 -21.76 -23.14 32.30
CA VAL A 839 -22.76 -23.02 33.39
C VAL A 839 -24.07 -23.81 33.09
N ARG A 840 -24.42 -23.99 31.81
CA ARG A 840 -25.65 -24.68 31.38
C ARG A 840 -25.48 -26.20 31.26
N GLY A 841 -24.28 -26.74 31.31
CA GLY A 841 -24.00 -28.18 31.28
C GLY A 841 -24.66 -28.91 32.44
N SER A 842 -25.19 -30.14 32.22
CA SER A 842 -25.79 -30.94 33.29
C SER A 842 -24.69 -31.38 34.27
N LEU A 843 -24.94 -31.24 35.57
CA LEU A 843 -23.99 -31.62 36.64
C LEU A 843 -23.68 -33.14 36.58
N VAL A 844 -24.68 -33.96 36.22
CA VAL A 844 -24.54 -35.41 36.10
C VAL A 844 -23.58 -35.75 34.94
N GLU A 845 -23.83 -35.18 33.75
CA GLU A 845 -22.92 -35.37 32.62
C GLU A 845 -21.49 -34.87 32.89
N ALA A 846 -21.32 -33.78 33.69
CA ALA A 846 -20.02 -33.23 34.00
C ALA A 846 -19.24 -34.14 34.98
N LEU A 847 -19.93 -34.87 35.85
CA LEU A 847 -19.34 -35.82 36.80
C LEU A 847 -19.10 -37.21 36.21
N GLU A 848 -20.00 -37.66 35.27
CA GLU A 848 -19.86 -38.90 34.51
C GLU A 848 -18.83 -38.81 33.36
N TYR A 849 -18.36 -37.61 32.99
CA TYR A 849 -17.39 -37.42 31.90
C TYR A 849 -16.02 -37.98 32.33
N GLU A 850 -15.69 -39.17 31.81
CA GLU A 850 -14.39 -39.84 31.96
C GLU A 850 -13.34 -39.35 30.96
#